data_6d8b7429f91f28cf9442336a5519d2ed
#
_entry.id   6d8b7429f91f28cf9442336a5519d2ed
#
_cell.length_a   1.000
_cell.length_b   1.000
_cell.length_c   1.000
_cell.angle_alpha   90.00
_cell.angle_beta   90.00
_cell.angle_gamma   90.00
#
_symmetry.space_group_name_H-M   'P 1'
#
loop_
_entity.id
_entity.type
_entity.pdbx_description
1 polymer ?
#
loop_
_entity_poly.entity_id
_entity_poly.type
_entity_poly.pdbx_seq_one_letter_code
_entity_poly.pdbx_strand_id
1 'polypeptide(L)'
;MKETARKIINSKQIRKRLASIVLFVMLAAFLAYEEPTIEIAWVTAILLLTIYLFAFEVVDIDVAAISIMVLLGLTTLLAPIMGLEKGLVDPNHLFDGFSSNAVMSIIAVMIIGAGLDKTGIMGKVANFILEAGGKSEGRIIPIISGTVAIISSFMQNVGAAALFLPVVTRISVRTGVPISRLLMPMGFCAILGGTVTMVGSSPLILLNDLIITSNTALPVDKQMETWSLFSTTPIGLVLVAVGILYFLLLGRFVLPSMKAEDDSGVKNKKNQRFQDVYGLSYSLHEVVIGEKSKLIGKCLDKIETKYKIRVIATKRPGKPPKIGPGALNRHTDLEANMIMAIISESDDLSAFLEKFKYLKKRSEIQTFAEALSPNKSGIAEVVIPPGSNMIGKSARDVWMRKTYGTAMIGLHRNGETLHEGDDIRSLPLQSGDTLVVHTPWDALMRVEQSPDFVVVTKDFPREEFRPQKLIFAGIFFAIALFMVLFTDIRLSIALLTGAIGMILSGVLSIDEAYRAVSWKTVFLLASLIPLGLAVEQTGTAKWIADQTLSMVGDMPIWVIQAAVAILATFFTLVMSNVGATVLLVPLAVNIALGVGADPAVFALTVAIATSNSFLIPTHQVNALIMGPGGYRVPDFLKAGGLMTILFLVVMIFMMNLIY
;
A
#
# COMPACT_ATOMS: atom_id res chain seq x y z
N MET A 1 -0.46 -14.87 36.78
CA MET A 1 0.28 -13.66 36.31
C MET A 1 -0.18 -13.13 34.97
N LYS A 2 -0.36 -13.92 33.90
CA LYS A 2 -0.85 -13.44 32.58
C LYS A 2 -2.28 -12.87 32.61
N GLU A 3 -3.17 -13.45 33.41
CA GLU A 3 -4.57 -13.02 33.53
C GLU A 3 -4.72 -11.72 34.36
N THR A 4 -3.89 -11.55 35.38
CA THR A 4 -3.83 -10.30 36.17
C THR A 4 -3.23 -9.15 35.35
N ALA A 5 -2.21 -9.41 34.55
CA ALA A 5 -1.64 -8.43 33.62
C ALA A 5 -2.65 -8.00 32.53
N ARG A 6 -3.44 -8.94 32.00
CA ARG A 6 -4.51 -8.66 31.02
C ARG A 6 -5.66 -7.83 31.63
N LYS A 7 -6.04 -8.08 32.90
CA LYS A 7 -7.02 -7.26 33.63
C LYS A 7 -6.50 -5.84 33.92
N ILE A 8 -5.21 -5.69 34.26
CA ILE A 8 -4.59 -4.38 34.54
C ILE A 8 -4.44 -3.58 33.24
N ILE A 9 -4.07 -4.21 32.13
CA ILE A 9 -4.01 -3.57 30.81
C ILE A 9 -5.40 -3.12 30.37
N ASN A 10 -6.43 -3.98 30.51
CA ASN A 10 -7.82 -3.62 30.21
C ASN A 10 -8.32 -2.48 31.10
N SER A 11 -7.98 -2.44 32.40
CA SER A 11 -8.40 -1.35 33.29
C SER A 11 -7.73 -0.01 32.94
N LYS A 12 -6.46 -0.01 32.52
CA LYS A 12 -5.78 1.21 32.03
C LYS A 12 -6.35 1.71 30.70
N GLN A 13 -6.70 0.82 29.78
CA GLN A 13 -7.36 1.19 28.53
C GLN A 13 -8.77 1.75 28.76
N ILE A 14 -9.56 1.14 29.65
CA ILE A 14 -10.89 1.61 30.01
C ILE A 14 -10.81 2.99 30.67
N ARG A 15 -9.84 3.21 31.60
CA ARG A 15 -9.63 4.53 32.23
C ARG A 15 -9.20 5.61 31.23
N LYS A 16 -8.33 5.28 30.25
CA LYS A 16 -7.96 6.21 29.18
C LYS A 16 -9.17 6.58 28.31
N ARG A 17 -9.99 5.59 27.94
CA ARG A 17 -11.22 5.82 27.16
C ARG A 17 -12.24 6.67 27.94
N LEU A 18 -12.45 6.39 29.23
CA LEU A 18 -13.32 7.20 30.09
C LEU A 18 -12.81 8.65 30.22
N ALA A 19 -11.51 8.83 30.44
CA ALA A 19 -10.90 10.15 30.54
C ALA A 19 -11.04 10.95 29.23
N SER A 20 -10.87 10.29 28.08
CA SER A 20 -11.05 10.95 26.77
C SER A 20 -12.51 11.30 26.48
N ILE A 21 -13.48 10.47 26.89
CA ILE A 21 -14.91 10.77 26.79
C ILE A 21 -15.27 11.97 27.68
N VAL A 22 -14.79 11.99 28.94
CA VAL A 22 -15.03 13.10 29.86
C VAL A 22 -14.42 14.40 29.33
N LEU A 23 -13.19 14.34 28.80
CA LEU A 23 -12.54 15.50 28.18
C LEU A 23 -13.35 16.01 26.97
N PHE A 24 -13.81 15.09 26.12
CA PHE A 24 -14.66 15.41 24.96
C PHE A 24 -15.96 16.12 25.41
N VAL A 25 -16.67 15.54 26.37
CA VAL A 25 -17.94 16.11 26.87
C VAL A 25 -17.71 17.48 27.52
N MET A 26 -16.64 17.66 28.29
CA MET A 26 -16.29 18.95 28.89
C MET A 26 -15.96 20.00 27.82
N LEU A 27 -15.19 19.62 26.78
CA LEU A 27 -14.83 20.53 25.69
C LEU A 27 -16.08 20.91 24.87
N ALA A 28 -16.93 19.95 24.55
CA ALA A 28 -18.17 20.17 23.83
C ALA A 28 -19.14 21.09 24.65
N ALA A 29 -19.27 20.88 25.96
CA ALA A 29 -20.08 21.69 26.83
C ALA A 29 -19.54 23.13 26.99
N PHE A 30 -18.18 23.27 27.07
CA PHE A 30 -17.52 24.57 27.12
C PHE A 30 -17.76 25.38 25.84
N LEU A 31 -17.54 24.74 24.68
CA LEU A 31 -17.79 25.40 23.39
C LEU A 31 -19.25 25.75 23.19
N ALA A 32 -20.17 24.86 23.56
CA ALA A 32 -21.62 25.16 23.47
C ALA A 32 -22.09 26.36 24.33
N TYR A 33 -21.30 26.81 25.30
CA TYR A 33 -21.58 27.97 26.09
C TYR A 33 -21.17 29.31 25.42
N GLU A 34 -20.11 29.25 24.58
CA GLU A 34 -19.54 30.42 23.90
C GLU A 34 -20.15 30.68 22.50
N GLU A 35 -20.98 29.74 21.97
CA GLU A 35 -21.44 29.80 20.59
C GLU A 35 -22.69 30.64 20.38
N PRO A 36 -22.76 31.41 19.26
CA PRO A 36 -23.79 32.37 19.02
C PRO A 36 -25.17 31.79 18.68
N THR A 37 -25.21 30.60 18.10
CA THR A 37 -26.45 29.90 17.70
C THR A 37 -26.40 28.41 18.03
N ILE A 38 -27.62 27.83 18.19
CA ILE A 38 -27.71 26.40 18.55
C ILE A 38 -27.27 25.47 17.41
N GLU A 39 -27.42 25.90 16.16
CA GLU A 39 -26.95 25.19 14.98
C GLU A 39 -25.43 25.05 14.98
N ILE A 40 -24.73 26.17 15.25
CA ILE A 40 -23.26 26.19 15.37
C ILE A 40 -22.81 25.26 16.50
N ALA A 41 -23.51 25.30 17.67
CA ALA A 41 -23.20 24.42 18.78
C ALA A 41 -23.27 22.95 18.42
N TRP A 42 -24.32 22.52 17.75
CA TRP A 42 -24.48 21.13 17.33
C TRP A 42 -23.47 20.70 16.27
N VAL A 43 -23.22 21.56 15.26
CA VAL A 43 -22.20 21.25 14.23
C VAL A 43 -20.81 21.17 14.84
N THR A 44 -20.45 22.08 15.74
CA THR A 44 -19.16 22.04 16.45
C THR A 44 -19.03 20.77 17.32
N ALA A 45 -20.12 20.37 18.01
CA ALA A 45 -20.13 19.11 18.74
C ALA A 45 -19.92 17.87 17.83
N ILE A 46 -20.56 17.85 16.65
CA ILE A 46 -20.38 16.78 15.66
C ILE A 46 -18.97 16.81 15.06
N LEU A 47 -18.40 17.98 14.81
CA LEU A 47 -17.00 18.13 14.40
C LEU A 47 -16.03 17.55 15.44
N LEU A 48 -16.19 17.91 16.70
CA LEU A 48 -15.40 17.38 17.80
C LEU A 48 -15.59 15.87 17.95
N LEU A 49 -16.80 15.35 17.77
CA LEU A 49 -17.07 13.92 17.76
C LEU A 49 -16.32 13.24 16.61
N THR A 50 -16.31 13.84 15.42
CA THR A 50 -15.58 13.32 14.25
C THR A 50 -14.09 13.24 14.54
N ILE A 51 -13.51 14.35 15.07
CA ILE A 51 -12.10 14.40 15.46
C ILE A 51 -11.81 13.34 16.54
N TYR A 52 -12.66 13.20 17.54
CA TYR A 52 -12.52 12.21 18.58
C TYR A 52 -12.52 10.77 18.04
N LEU A 53 -13.49 10.42 17.20
CA LEU A 53 -13.61 9.08 16.61
C LEU A 53 -12.38 8.74 15.76
N PHE A 54 -11.86 9.71 15.01
CA PHE A 54 -10.68 9.51 14.14
C PHE A 54 -9.38 9.47 14.93
N ALA A 55 -9.18 10.39 15.87
CA ALA A 55 -7.95 10.50 16.65
C ALA A 55 -7.69 9.32 17.59
N PHE A 56 -8.76 8.76 18.14
CA PHE A 56 -8.68 7.64 19.08
C PHE A 56 -8.97 6.28 18.45
N GLU A 57 -9.23 6.23 17.14
CA GLU A 57 -9.56 5.02 16.39
C GLU A 57 -10.57 4.12 17.15
N VAL A 58 -11.64 4.75 17.66
CA VAL A 58 -12.67 4.07 18.46
C VAL A 58 -13.36 2.98 17.65
N VAL A 59 -13.55 3.27 16.36
CA VAL A 59 -14.04 2.39 15.29
C VAL A 59 -13.19 2.66 14.04
N ASP A 60 -13.31 1.80 13.03
CA ASP A 60 -12.66 2.03 11.75
C ASP A 60 -13.08 3.38 11.15
N ILE A 61 -12.15 4.07 10.49
CA ILE A 61 -12.32 5.47 10.02
C ILE A 61 -13.52 5.62 9.07
N ASP A 62 -13.75 4.65 8.19
CA ASP A 62 -14.90 4.60 7.27
C ASP A 62 -16.23 4.42 8.02
N VAL A 63 -16.24 3.54 9.04
CA VAL A 63 -17.41 3.36 9.92
C VAL A 63 -17.72 4.63 10.70
N ALA A 64 -16.69 5.32 11.21
CA ALA A 64 -16.87 6.61 11.88
C ALA A 64 -17.49 7.65 10.93
N ALA A 65 -16.95 7.77 9.70
CA ALA A 65 -17.47 8.70 8.70
C ALA A 65 -18.95 8.42 8.34
N ILE A 66 -19.29 7.14 8.09
CA ILE A 66 -20.67 6.73 7.84
C ILE A 66 -21.57 7.07 9.06
N SER A 67 -21.09 6.83 10.28
CA SER A 67 -21.84 7.14 11.50
C SER A 67 -22.12 8.63 11.63
N ILE A 68 -21.18 9.49 11.30
CA ILE A 68 -21.35 10.94 11.28
C ILE A 68 -22.37 11.36 10.22
N MET A 69 -22.29 10.81 9.02
CA MET A 69 -23.26 11.06 7.96
C MET A 69 -24.69 10.68 8.40
N VAL A 70 -24.84 9.49 8.97
CA VAL A 70 -26.14 9.02 9.49
C VAL A 70 -26.62 9.92 10.62
N LEU A 71 -25.73 10.32 11.53
CA LEU A 71 -26.08 11.24 12.63
C LEU A 71 -26.58 12.58 12.08
N LEU A 72 -25.89 13.15 11.07
CA LEU A 72 -26.34 14.38 10.40
C LEU A 72 -27.73 14.21 9.78
N GLY A 73 -28.02 13.10 9.12
CA GLY A 73 -29.34 12.80 8.58
C GLY A 73 -30.41 12.67 9.66
N LEU A 74 -30.08 12.05 10.80
CA LEU A 74 -30.98 11.90 11.94
C LEU A 74 -31.28 13.24 12.63
N THR A 75 -30.47 14.29 12.47
CA THR A 75 -30.76 15.62 13.02
C THR A 75 -32.09 16.18 12.54
N THR A 76 -32.55 15.79 11.34
CA THR A 76 -33.88 16.20 10.83
C THR A 76 -35.00 15.61 11.68
N LEU A 77 -34.92 14.37 12.12
CA LEU A 77 -35.87 13.72 13.00
C LEU A 77 -35.74 14.25 14.43
N LEU A 78 -34.53 14.52 14.88
CA LEU A 78 -34.24 14.97 16.24
C LEU A 78 -34.33 16.48 16.41
N ALA A 79 -34.55 17.26 15.34
CA ALA A 79 -34.59 18.70 15.37
C ALA A 79 -35.51 19.30 16.51
N PRO A 80 -36.74 18.81 16.77
CA PRO A 80 -37.56 19.33 17.86
C PRO A 80 -36.95 19.13 19.26
N ILE A 81 -36.21 18.02 19.46
CA ILE A 81 -35.51 17.69 20.72
C ILE A 81 -34.24 18.52 20.87
N MET A 82 -33.56 18.76 19.75
CA MET A 82 -32.31 19.52 19.68
C MET A 82 -32.51 21.03 19.71
N GLY A 83 -33.74 21.50 19.67
CA GLY A 83 -34.09 22.94 19.63
C GLY A 83 -33.82 23.57 18.26
N LEU A 84 -33.73 22.77 17.20
CA LEU A 84 -33.52 23.23 15.83
C LEU A 84 -34.84 23.41 15.10
N GLU A 85 -34.92 24.39 14.21
CA GLU A 85 -36.08 24.56 13.32
C GLU A 85 -36.13 23.49 12.21
N LYS A 86 -34.96 23.08 11.73
CA LYS A 86 -34.77 22.05 10.69
C LYS A 86 -33.52 21.27 10.95
N GLY A 87 -33.33 20.13 10.25
CA GLY A 87 -32.09 19.36 10.32
C GLY A 87 -30.86 20.17 9.88
N LEU A 88 -29.69 19.79 10.37
CA LEU A 88 -28.41 20.45 10.05
C LEU A 88 -28.00 20.28 8.58
N VAL A 89 -28.52 19.24 7.91
CA VAL A 89 -28.31 18.95 6.48
C VAL A 89 -29.66 18.52 5.91
N ASP A 90 -29.96 18.95 4.67
CA ASP A 90 -31.13 18.46 3.95
C ASP A 90 -30.96 16.97 3.64
N PRO A 91 -31.88 16.08 4.05
CA PRO A 91 -31.82 14.64 3.78
C PRO A 91 -31.72 14.30 2.28
N ASN A 92 -32.23 15.14 1.39
CA ASN A 92 -32.14 14.93 -0.05
C ASN A 92 -30.70 15.04 -0.58
N HIS A 93 -29.86 15.81 0.10
CA HIS A 93 -28.46 16.05 -0.24
C HIS A 93 -27.46 15.23 0.60
N LEU A 94 -27.95 14.40 1.51
CA LEU A 94 -27.12 13.62 2.43
C LEU A 94 -26.18 12.65 1.71
N PHE A 95 -26.62 12.11 0.58
CA PHE A 95 -25.86 11.11 -0.20
C PHE A 95 -25.17 11.68 -1.45
N ASP A 96 -25.19 12.98 -1.66
CA ASP A 96 -24.59 13.64 -2.83
C ASP A 96 -23.07 13.37 -2.90
N GLY A 97 -22.45 13.12 -1.75
CA GLY A 97 -21.04 12.70 -1.68
C GLY A 97 -20.73 11.46 -2.52
N PHE A 98 -21.65 10.50 -2.62
CA PHE A 98 -21.44 9.28 -3.41
C PHE A 98 -21.50 9.53 -4.92
N SER A 99 -22.20 10.57 -5.36
CA SER A 99 -22.27 11.00 -6.76
C SER A 99 -21.29 12.11 -7.10
N SER A 100 -20.42 12.51 -6.16
CA SER A 100 -19.47 13.59 -6.35
C SER A 100 -18.43 13.26 -7.42
N ASN A 101 -17.97 14.31 -8.12
CA ASN A 101 -16.92 14.19 -9.14
C ASN A 101 -15.60 13.62 -8.52
N ALA A 102 -15.29 14.00 -7.28
CA ALA A 102 -14.11 13.51 -6.58
C ALA A 102 -14.17 12.00 -6.33
N VAL A 103 -15.27 11.48 -5.79
CA VAL A 103 -15.41 10.05 -5.47
C VAL A 103 -15.36 9.21 -6.75
N MET A 104 -16.04 9.64 -7.82
CA MET A 104 -15.99 8.96 -9.10
C MET A 104 -14.60 9.00 -9.75
N SER A 105 -13.88 10.10 -9.60
CA SER A 105 -12.49 10.24 -10.08
C SER A 105 -11.53 9.29 -9.34
N ILE A 106 -11.67 9.17 -8.01
CA ILE A 106 -10.85 8.28 -7.20
C ILE A 106 -11.09 6.81 -7.57
N ILE A 107 -12.34 6.40 -7.77
CA ILE A 107 -12.68 5.04 -8.25
C ILE A 107 -11.97 4.79 -9.60
N ALA A 108 -12.08 5.71 -10.53
CA ALA A 108 -11.47 5.58 -11.86
C ALA A 108 -9.94 5.49 -11.79
N VAL A 109 -9.28 6.34 -10.99
CA VAL A 109 -7.81 6.34 -10.80
C VAL A 109 -7.33 5.03 -10.19
N MET A 110 -8.06 4.48 -9.22
CA MET A 110 -7.71 3.18 -8.64
C MET A 110 -7.78 2.04 -9.67
N ILE A 111 -8.80 2.02 -10.51
CA ILE A 111 -8.96 1.03 -11.59
C ILE A 111 -7.85 1.20 -12.63
N ILE A 112 -7.56 2.43 -13.07
CA ILE A 112 -6.47 2.72 -14.02
C ILE A 112 -5.13 2.27 -13.44
N GLY A 113 -4.85 2.60 -12.18
CA GLY A 113 -3.63 2.20 -11.48
C GLY A 113 -3.45 0.69 -11.44
N ALA A 114 -4.51 -0.06 -11.09
CA ALA A 114 -4.50 -1.53 -11.10
C ALA A 114 -4.30 -2.09 -12.52
N GLY A 115 -4.89 -1.47 -13.54
CA GLY A 115 -4.70 -1.85 -14.94
C GLY A 115 -3.25 -1.71 -15.38
N LEU A 116 -2.60 -0.61 -15.05
CA LEU A 116 -1.18 -0.40 -15.33
C LEU A 116 -0.30 -1.42 -14.60
N ASP A 117 -0.60 -1.71 -13.33
CA ASP A 117 0.14 -2.69 -12.55
C ASP A 117 0.03 -4.11 -13.13
N LYS A 118 -1.18 -4.51 -13.49
CA LYS A 118 -1.47 -5.83 -14.09
C LYS A 118 -0.68 -6.12 -15.37
N THR A 119 -0.23 -5.08 -16.09
CA THR A 119 0.60 -5.23 -17.29
C THR A 119 2.07 -5.53 -16.99
N GLY A 120 2.51 -5.49 -15.72
CA GLY A 120 3.89 -5.74 -15.33
C GLY A 120 4.88 -4.65 -15.75
N ILE A 121 4.39 -3.44 -16.03
CA ILE A 121 5.24 -2.29 -16.41
C ILE A 121 6.30 -2.01 -15.34
N MET A 122 5.97 -2.27 -14.07
CA MET A 122 6.88 -2.07 -12.94
C MET A 122 8.14 -2.93 -13.02
N GLY A 123 8.05 -4.13 -13.61
CA GLY A 123 9.23 -4.97 -13.85
C GLY A 123 10.22 -4.34 -14.83
N LYS A 124 9.73 -3.65 -15.86
CA LYS A 124 10.55 -2.92 -16.83
C LYS A 124 11.19 -1.68 -16.20
N VAL A 125 10.42 -0.95 -15.40
CA VAL A 125 10.90 0.21 -14.63
C VAL A 125 12.01 -0.21 -13.65
N ALA A 126 11.84 -1.34 -12.95
CA ALA A 126 12.86 -1.86 -12.04
C ALA A 126 14.19 -2.17 -12.75
N ASN A 127 14.13 -2.79 -13.92
CA ASN A 127 15.32 -3.08 -14.70
C ASN A 127 16.01 -1.80 -15.20
N PHE A 128 15.24 -0.83 -15.66
CA PHE A 128 15.76 0.49 -16.04
C PHE A 128 16.49 1.18 -14.87
N ILE A 129 15.91 1.16 -13.67
CA ILE A 129 16.53 1.73 -12.47
C ILE A 129 17.87 1.04 -12.15
N LEU A 130 17.92 -0.29 -12.26
CA LEU A 130 19.15 -1.05 -12.02
C LEU A 130 20.25 -0.77 -13.07
N GLU A 131 19.87 -0.63 -14.34
CA GLU A 131 20.80 -0.29 -15.42
C GLU A 131 21.35 1.13 -15.27
N ALA A 132 20.48 2.11 -14.98
CA ALA A 132 20.85 3.52 -14.83
C ALA A 132 21.57 3.85 -13.50
N GLY A 133 21.13 3.22 -12.39
CA GLY A 133 21.62 3.51 -11.03
C GLY A 133 22.93 2.82 -10.68
N GLY A 134 23.26 1.69 -11.32
CA GLY A 134 24.44 0.89 -10.99
C GLY A 134 24.43 0.40 -9.55
N LYS A 135 25.55 0.56 -8.81
CA LYS A 135 25.70 0.14 -7.40
C LYS A 135 25.82 1.30 -6.41
N SER A 136 25.72 2.53 -6.86
CA SER A 136 25.93 3.72 -6.01
C SER A 136 24.63 4.18 -5.34
N GLU A 137 24.62 4.24 -4.02
CA GLU A 137 23.50 4.77 -3.22
C GLU A 137 23.07 6.17 -3.70
N GLY A 138 24.03 7.06 -3.94
CA GLY A 138 23.79 8.43 -4.41
C GLY A 138 23.14 8.56 -5.79
N ARG A 139 23.15 7.48 -6.63
CA ARG A 139 22.44 7.45 -7.91
C ARG A 139 21.12 6.69 -7.80
N ILE A 140 21.08 5.64 -6.99
CA ILE A 140 19.90 4.78 -6.82
C ILE A 140 18.77 5.56 -6.14
N ILE A 141 19.06 6.31 -5.06
CA ILE A 141 18.05 7.08 -4.32
C ILE A 141 17.31 8.07 -5.22
N PRO A 142 17.98 8.97 -5.98
CA PRO A 142 17.27 9.91 -6.85
C PRO A 142 16.42 9.22 -7.93
N ILE A 143 16.94 8.14 -8.53
CA ILE A 143 16.22 7.46 -9.61
C ILE A 143 14.98 6.76 -9.07
N ILE A 144 15.08 6.04 -7.95
CA ILE A 144 13.91 5.41 -7.29
C ILE A 144 12.91 6.48 -6.88
N SER A 145 13.37 7.50 -6.17
CA SER A 145 12.52 8.57 -5.62
C SER A 145 11.84 9.38 -6.72
N GLY A 146 12.55 9.73 -7.78
CA GLY A 146 12.00 10.43 -8.93
C GLY A 146 10.99 9.59 -9.70
N THR A 147 11.30 8.31 -9.92
CA THR A 147 10.39 7.40 -10.63
C THR A 147 9.11 7.16 -9.83
N VAL A 148 9.21 6.92 -8.52
CA VAL A 148 8.01 6.73 -7.70
C VAL A 148 7.18 8.01 -7.59
N ALA A 149 7.81 9.18 -7.53
CA ALA A 149 7.11 10.47 -7.51
C ALA A 149 6.32 10.72 -8.80
N ILE A 150 6.91 10.42 -9.98
CA ILE A 150 6.23 10.52 -11.27
C ILE A 150 5.02 9.57 -11.32
N ILE A 151 5.16 8.34 -10.85
CA ILE A 151 4.06 7.38 -10.86
C ILE A 151 2.99 7.81 -9.85
N SER A 152 3.39 8.26 -8.66
CA SER A 152 2.48 8.72 -7.62
C SER A 152 1.72 10.00 -8.00
N SER A 153 2.21 10.77 -8.99
CA SER A 153 1.48 11.94 -9.47
C SER A 153 0.19 11.61 -10.24
N PHE A 154 0.05 10.37 -10.73
CA PHE A 154 -1.12 9.91 -11.46
C PHE A 154 -1.84 8.72 -10.83
N MET A 155 -1.37 8.26 -9.66
CA MET A 155 -2.04 7.21 -8.90
C MET A 155 -1.86 7.44 -7.42
N GLN A 156 -2.67 6.79 -6.59
CA GLN A 156 -2.59 6.99 -5.14
C GLN A 156 -1.22 6.61 -4.56
N ASN A 157 -0.72 7.42 -3.63
CA ASN A 157 0.59 7.30 -2.99
C ASN A 157 0.87 5.89 -2.47
N VAL A 158 -0.12 5.25 -1.85
CA VAL A 158 0.01 3.89 -1.29
C VAL A 158 0.20 2.86 -2.38
N GLY A 159 -0.55 2.98 -3.48
CA GLY A 159 -0.42 2.10 -4.64
C GLY A 159 0.98 2.20 -5.24
N ALA A 160 1.47 3.43 -5.49
CA ALA A 160 2.81 3.67 -6.00
C ALA A 160 3.89 3.08 -5.07
N ALA A 161 3.80 3.31 -3.75
CA ALA A 161 4.74 2.77 -2.77
C ALA A 161 4.71 1.23 -2.70
N ALA A 162 3.51 0.63 -2.73
CA ALA A 162 3.35 -0.82 -2.71
C ALA A 162 3.98 -1.50 -3.93
N LEU A 163 3.82 -0.91 -5.12
CA LEU A 163 4.45 -1.38 -6.36
C LEU A 163 5.98 -1.33 -6.32
N PHE A 164 6.53 -0.29 -5.68
CA PHE A 164 7.97 -0.11 -5.58
C PHE A 164 8.63 -0.92 -4.47
N LEU A 165 7.90 -1.37 -3.47
CA LEU A 165 8.45 -2.15 -2.36
C LEU A 165 9.23 -3.40 -2.83
N PRO A 166 8.69 -4.30 -3.68
CA PRO A 166 9.47 -5.43 -4.20
C PRO A 166 10.62 -5.01 -5.11
N VAL A 167 10.49 -3.89 -5.84
CA VAL A 167 11.56 -3.33 -6.68
C VAL A 167 12.74 -2.91 -5.82
N VAL A 168 12.49 -2.12 -4.77
CA VAL A 168 13.51 -1.64 -3.82
C VAL A 168 14.18 -2.80 -3.08
N THR A 169 13.41 -3.79 -2.65
CA THR A 169 13.94 -5.00 -2.02
C THR A 169 14.93 -5.73 -2.95
N ARG A 170 14.56 -5.87 -4.23
CA ARG A 170 15.44 -6.48 -5.25
C ARG A 170 16.71 -5.66 -5.49
N ILE A 171 16.59 -4.33 -5.55
CA ILE A 171 17.74 -3.42 -5.71
C ILE A 171 18.67 -3.54 -4.50
N SER A 172 18.14 -3.52 -3.28
CA SER A 172 18.89 -3.69 -2.03
C SER A 172 19.72 -4.99 -2.05
N VAL A 173 19.10 -6.11 -2.38
CA VAL A 173 19.78 -7.42 -2.47
C VAL A 173 20.88 -7.43 -3.55
N ARG A 174 20.63 -6.83 -4.72
CA ARG A 174 21.62 -6.83 -5.82
C ARG A 174 22.79 -5.87 -5.63
N THR A 175 22.55 -4.76 -4.95
CA THR A 175 23.56 -3.69 -4.78
C THR A 175 24.29 -3.77 -3.44
N GLY A 176 23.72 -4.46 -2.44
CA GLY A 176 24.20 -4.51 -1.07
C GLY A 176 23.89 -3.23 -0.27
N VAL A 177 23.11 -2.29 -0.82
CA VAL A 177 22.65 -1.09 -0.10
C VAL A 177 21.56 -1.50 0.88
N PRO A 178 21.64 -1.10 2.18
CA PRO A 178 20.62 -1.44 3.16
C PRO A 178 19.23 -0.99 2.71
N ILE A 179 18.22 -1.86 2.86
CA ILE A 179 16.85 -1.59 2.44
C ILE A 179 16.27 -0.36 3.16
N SER A 180 16.65 -0.16 4.44
CA SER A 180 16.27 1.01 5.24
C SER A 180 16.76 2.33 4.68
N ARG A 181 17.79 2.35 3.84
CA ARG A 181 18.27 3.55 3.17
C ARG A 181 17.54 3.89 1.88
N LEU A 182 16.79 2.95 1.34
CA LEU A 182 16.07 3.09 0.08
C LEU A 182 14.56 3.29 0.27
N LEU A 183 13.95 2.60 1.27
CA LEU A 183 12.50 2.62 1.45
C LEU A 183 11.96 3.95 1.96
N MET A 184 12.62 4.62 2.91
CA MET A 184 12.12 5.89 3.44
C MET A 184 12.18 7.01 2.40
N PRO A 185 13.29 7.21 1.63
CA PRO A 185 13.29 8.13 0.49
C PRO A 185 12.20 7.82 -0.54
N MET A 186 12.03 6.55 -0.90
CA MET A 186 10.98 6.10 -1.81
C MET A 186 9.59 6.44 -1.27
N GLY A 187 9.29 6.12 -0.01
CA GLY A 187 7.99 6.38 0.60
C GLY A 187 7.67 7.87 0.72
N PHE A 188 8.63 8.68 1.17
CA PHE A 188 8.44 10.13 1.26
C PHE A 188 8.24 10.76 -0.11
N CYS A 189 9.02 10.34 -1.12
CA CYS A 189 8.83 10.84 -2.48
C CYS A 189 7.55 10.31 -3.16
N ALA A 190 6.99 9.18 -2.73
CA ALA A 190 5.65 8.77 -3.11
C ALA A 190 4.58 9.75 -2.58
N ILE A 191 4.72 10.20 -1.33
CA ILE A 191 3.80 11.19 -0.75
C ILE A 191 3.96 12.54 -1.44
N LEU A 192 5.20 13.01 -1.64
CA LEU A 192 5.48 14.27 -2.34
C LEU A 192 5.00 14.23 -3.81
N GLY A 193 5.16 13.10 -4.49
CA GLY A 193 4.66 12.88 -5.84
C GLY A 193 3.15 13.07 -5.97
N GLY A 194 2.40 12.71 -4.92
CA GLY A 194 0.96 12.93 -4.85
C GLY A 194 0.54 14.41 -4.84
N THR A 195 1.47 15.35 -4.61
CA THR A 195 1.20 16.79 -4.68
C THR A 195 1.46 17.40 -6.06
N VAL A 196 2.00 16.63 -7.02
CA VAL A 196 2.38 17.14 -8.35
C VAL A 196 1.16 17.39 -9.23
N THR A 197 0.09 16.60 -9.09
CA THR A 197 -1.15 16.80 -9.86
C THR A 197 -2.37 16.74 -8.96
N MET A 198 -3.49 17.30 -9.42
CA MET A 198 -4.77 17.27 -8.69
C MET A 198 -5.36 15.87 -8.51
N VAL A 199 -4.81 14.84 -9.17
CA VAL A 199 -5.27 13.43 -9.04
C VAL A 199 -4.31 12.54 -8.25
N GLY A 200 -3.14 13.03 -7.90
CA GLY A 200 -2.11 12.25 -7.19
C GLY A 200 -2.46 11.93 -5.74
N SER A 201 -3.27 12.76 -5.08
CA SER A 201 -3.72 12.54 -3.70
C SER A 201 -5.20 12.80 -3.51
N SER A 202 -5.84 12.07 -2.58
CA SER A 202 -7.26 12.22 -2.28
C SER A 202 -7.65 13.65 -1.83
N PRO A 203 -6.90 14.36 -0.99
CA PRO A 203 -7.15 15.76 -0.66
C PRO A 203 -7.26 16.69 -1.87
N LEU A 204 -6.36 16.56 -2.82
CA LEU A 204 -6.36 17.41 -4.02
C LEU A 204 -7.52 17.10 -4.96
N ILE A 205 -7.87 15.81 -5.12
CA ILE A 205 -9.05 15.43 -5.91
C ILE A 205 -10.32 16.02 -5.31
N LEU A 206 -10.42 15.99 -3.98
CA LEU A 206 -11.60 16.49 -3.24
C LEU A 206 -11.70 18.01 -3.22
N LEU A 207 -10.58 18.72 -3.38
CA LEU A 207 -10.53 20.19 -3.24
C LEU A 207 -11.54 20.92 -4.14
N ASN A 208 -11.64 20.52 -5.40
CA ASN A 208 -12.59 21.18 -6.32
C ASN A 208 -14.05 20.98 -5.93
N ASP A 209 -14.41 19.82 -5.39
CA ASP A 209 -15.77 19.59 -4.88
C ASP A 209 -16.05 20.42 -3.63
N LEU A 210 -15.04 20.60 -2.75
CA LEU A 210 -15.16 21.48 -1.58
C LEU A 210 -15.25 22.96 -1.98
N ILE A 211 -14.51 23.41 -3.01
CA ILE A 211 -14.63 24.75 -3.58
C ILE A 211 -16.05 24.98 -4.09
N ILE A 212 -16.59 24.04 -4.88
CA ILE A 212 -17.96 24.14 -5.40
C ILE A 212 -18.98 24.21 -4.24
N THR A 213 -18.77 23.40 -3.21
CA THR A 213 -19.60 23.41 -2.00
C THR A 213 -19.53 24.75 -1.28
N SER A 214 -18.32 25.28 -1.03
CA SER A 214 -18.17 26.60 -0.39
C SER A 214 -18.77 27.73 -1.23
N ASN A 215 -18.71 27.65 -2.55
CA ASN A 215 -19.31 28.64 -3.45
C ASN A 215 -20.84 28.75 -3.30
N THR A 216 -21.52 27.70 -2.82
CA THR A 216 -22.98 27.76 -2.60
C THR A 216 -23.36 28.76 -1.51
N ALA A 217 -22.50 29.05 -0.57
CA ALA A 217 -22.70 30.00 0.52
C ALA A 217 -22.09 31.39 0.22
N LEU A 218 -21.34 31.54 -0.87
CA LEU A 218 -20.64 32.78 -1.22
C LEU A 218 -21.44 33.64 -2.22
N PRO A 219 -21.36 34.98 -2.12
CA PRO A 219 -21.82 35.91 -3.17
C PRO A 219 -21.10 35.62 -4.49
N VAL A 220 -21.78 35.90 -5.61
CA VAL A 220 -21.25 35.60 -6.98
C VAL A 220 -19.90 36.25 -7.26
N ASP A 221 -19.65 37.44 -6.71
CA ASP A 221 -18.40 38.21 -6.85
C ASP A 221 -17.23 37.65 -6.03
N LYS A 222 -17.50 36.70 -5.11
CA LYS A 222 -16.51 36.04 -4.26
C LYS A 222 -16.38 34.55 -4.49
N GLN A 223 -17.07 34.03 -5.52
CA GLN A 223 -16.95 32.62 -5.87
C GLN A 223 -15.58 32.30 -6.45
N MET A 224 -15.06 31.15 -6.07
CA MET A 224 -13.75 30.63 -6.46
C MET A 224 -13.87 29.83 -7.76
N GLU A 225 -12.85 29.92 -8.61
CA GLU A 225 -12.67 28.99 -9.72
C GLU A 225 -12.06 27.66 -9.25
N THR A 226 -12.37 26.58 -9.97
CA THR A 226 -11.80 25.26 -9.71
C THR A 226 -10.41 25.15 -10.30
N TRP A 227 -9.54 24.40 -9.63
CA TRP A 227 -8.16 24.17 -10.05
C TRP A 227 -8.07 23.16 -11.20
N SER A 228 -7.21 23.45 -12.18
CA SER A 228 -6.89 22.52 -13.27
C SER A 228 -5.94 21.40 -12.80
N LEU A 229 -5.83 20.32 -13.60
CA LEU A 229 -5.03 19.14 -13.24
C LEU A 229 -3.59 19.46 -12.83
N PHE A 230 -2.95 20.43 -13.49
CA PHE A 230 -1.54 20.78 -13.30
C PHE A 230 -1.31 22.07 -12.50
N SER A 231 -2.33 22.65 -11.91
CA SER A 231 -2.18 23.87 -11.09
C SER A 231 -1.16 23.66 -9.95
N THR A 232 -1.13 22.47 -9.32
CA THR A 232 -0.19 22.14 -8.24
C THR A 232 1.20 21.76 -8.73
N THR A 233 1.38 21.50 -10.03
CA THR A 233 2.63 20.92 -10.58
C THR A 233 3.89 21.73 -10.28
N PRO A 234 3.92 23.07 -10.40
CA PRO A 234 5.11 23.82 -10.04
C PRO A 234 5.54 23.63 -8.60
N ILE A 235 4.57 23.63 -7.68
CA ILE A 235 4.80 23.44 -6.24
C ILE A 235 5.26 22.00 -5.97
N GLY A 236 4.52 21.01 -6.50
CA GLY A 236 4.80 19.60 -6.30
C GLY A 236 6.16 19.15 -6.84
N LEU A 237 6.57 19.66 -8.01
CA LEU A 237 7.89 19.35 -8.58
C LEU A 237 9.03 19.90 -7.71
N VAL A 238 8.89 21.12 -7.19
CA VAL A 238 9.88 21.69 -6.27
C VAL A 238 9.94 20.91 -4.96
N LEU A 239 8.78 20.52 -4.41
CA LEU A 239 8.73 19.68 -3.21
C LEU A 239 9.41 18.32 -3.44
N VAL A 240 9.17 17.65 -4.56
CA VAL A 240 9.84 16.38 -4.93
C VAL A 240 11.34 16.59 -5.07
N ALA A 241 11.77 17.64 -5.77
CA ALA A 241 13.19 17.95 -5.95
C ALA A 241 13.90 18.20 -4.61
N VAL A 242 13.28 18.99 -3.72
CA VAL A 242 13.79 19.25 -2.36
C VAL A 242 13.80 17.97 -1.54
N GLY A 243 12.79 17.11 -1.63
CA GLY A 243 12.75 15.81 -0.96
C GLY A 243 13.87 14.88 -1.40
N ILE A 244 14.15 14.80 -2.69
CA ILE A 244 15.28 14.02 -3.23
C ILE A 244 16.60 14.60 -2.74
N LEU A 245 16.78 15.92 -2.83
CA LEU A 245 17.99 16.61 -2.38
C LEU A 245 18.22 16.43 -0.88
N TYR A 246 17.17 16.50 -0.08
CA TYR A 246 17.21 16.25 1.35
C TYR A 246 17.82 14.87 1.67
N PHE A 247 17.35 13.80 1.03
CA PHE A 247 17.91 12.48 1.26
C PHE A 247 19.30 12.27 0.66
N LEU A 248 19.66 12.97 -0.41
CA LEU A 248 21.02 12.96 -0.96
C LEU A 248 22.04 13.59 -0.02
N LEU A 249 21.70 14.74 0.56
CA LEU A 249 22.63 15.53 1.40
C LEU A 249 22.63 15.01 2.85
N LEU A 250 21.46 14.80 3.42
CA LEU A 250 21.27 14.48 4.84
C LEU A 250 20.94 13.02 5.11
N GLY A 251 20.68 12.20 4.10
CA GLY A 251 20.27 10.82 4.25
C GLY A 251 21.23 9.99 5.12
N ARG A 252 22.54 10.21 5.00
CA ARG A 252 23.54 9.51 5.83
C ARG A 252 23.41 9.78 7.33
N PHE A 253 22.82 10.91 7.71
CA PHE A 253 22.65 11.32 9.10
C PHE A 253 21.27 10.96 9.66
N VAL A 254 20.23 10.95 8.82
CA VAL A 254 18.85 10.78 9.25
C VAL A 254 18.30 9.37 9.03
N LEU A 255 18.86 8.63 8.05
CA LEU A 255 18.40 7.26 7.78
C LEU A 255 19.14 6.24 8.63
N PRO A 256 18.43 5.28 9.25
CA PRO A 256 19.06 4.18 9.96
C PRO A 256 19.78 3.25 8.98
N SER A 257 20.96 2.78 9.32
CA SER A 257 21.71 1.77 8.56
C SER A 257 21.43 0.37 9.12
N MET A 258 20.20 -0.09 9.06
CA MET A 258 19.89 -1.47 9.38
C MET A 258 20.18 -2.31 8.13
N LYS A 259 21.16 -3.20 8.21
CA LYS A 259 21.21 -4.36 7.30
C LYS A 259 19.89 -5.09 7.52
N ALA A 260 19.28 -5.58 6.45
CA ALA A 260 18.13 -6.46 6.56
C ALA A 260 18.50 -7.56 7.56
N GLU A 261 18.11 -7.38 8.82
CA GLU A 261 17.98 -8.50 9.73
C GLU A 261 16.99 -9.41 9.04
N ASP A 262 17.42 -10.63 8.81
CA ASP A 262 16.63 -11.69 8.21
C ASP A 262 15.14 -11.46 8.50
N ASP A 263 14.36 -11.46 7.44
CA ASP A 263 12.90 -11.46 7.44
C ASP A 263 12.37 -12.78 8.07
N SER A 264 13.09 -13.20 9.13
CA SER A 264 12.92 -14.41 9.90
C SER A 264 11.63 -14.39 10.72
N GLY A 265 11.06 -13.21 11.01
CA GLY A 265 9.86 -13.11 11.84
C GLY A 265 8.58 -13.58 11.16
N VAL A 266 8.35 -13.24 9.89
CA VAL A 266 7.17 -13.70 9.11
C VAL A 266 7.47 -15.03 8.41
N LYS A 267 8.69 -15.23 7.92
CA LYS A 267 9.18 -16.53 7.44
C LYS A 267 9.14 -17.59 8.54
N ASN A 268 9.55 -17.25 9.77
CA ASN A 268 9.47 -18.17 10.91
C ASN A 268 8.05 -18.62 11.24
N LYS A 269 7.03 -17.76 11.20
CA LYS A 269 5.65 -18.17 11.53
C LYS A 269 5.05 -19.17 10.53
N LYS A 270 5.27 -18.98 9.21
CA LYS A 270 4.78 -19.96 8.21
C LYS A 270 5.60 -21.25 8.21
N ASN A 271 6.92 -21.16 8.26
CA ASN A 271 7.78 -22.34 8.39
C ASN A 271 7.58 -23.06 9.73
N GLN A 272 7.36 -22.33 10.80
CA GLN A 272 7.05 -22.86 12.13
C GLN A 272 5.72 -23.65 12.12
N ARG A 273 4.69 -23.17 11.41
CA ARG A 273 3.43 -23.91 11.25
C ARG A 273 3.65 -25.25 10.51
N PHE A 274 4.45 -25.27 9.42
CA PHE A 274 4.74 -26.52 8.70
C PHE A 274 5.60 -27.46 9.54
N GLN A 275 6.51 -26.95 10.37
CA GLN A 275 7.27 -27.72 11.34
C GLN A 275 6.38 -28.27 12.45
N ASP A 276 5.47 -27.44 13.00
CA ASP A 276 4.59 -27.83 14.10
C ASP A 276 3.52 -28.85 13.67
N VAL A 277 2.99 -28.72 12.43
CA VAL A 277 1.88 -29.55 11.92
C VAL A 277 2.39 -30.84 11.24
N TYR A 278 3.47 -30.73 10.46
CA TYR A 278 3.97 -31.83 9.62
C TYR A 278 5.35 -32.34 10.02
N GLY A 279 6.00 -31.75 11.02
CA GLY A 279 7.35 -32.11 11.43
C GLY A 279 8.43 -31.76 10.40
N LEU A 280 8.11 -30.93 9.36
CA LEU A 280 9.00 -30.64 8.25
C LEU A 280 9.89 -29.43 8.54
N SER A 281 11.19 -29.63 8.76
CA SER A 281 12.20 -28.57 8.97
C SER A 281 13.09 -28.37 7.76
N TYR A 282 12.47 -28.05 6.61
CA TYR A 282 13.20 -27.81 5.37
C TYR A 282 13.74 -26.39 5.25
N SER A 283 14.98 -26.31 4.78
CA SER A 283 15.65 -25.05 4.43
C SER A 283 16.06 -25.03 2.96
N LEU A 284 16.05 -23.84 2.38
CA LEU A 284 16.37 -23.62 0.98
C LEU A 284 17.84 -23.15 0.86
N HIS A 285 18.60 -23.84 0.03
CA HIS A 285 20.03 -23.59 -0.16
C HIS A 285 20.40 -23.50 -1.63
N GLU A 286 21.38 -22.64 -1.94
CA GLU A 286 21.97 -22.55 -3.28
C GLU A 286 23.34 -23.22 -3.29
N VAL A 287 23.50 -24.18 -4.19
CA VAL A 287 24.75 -25.00 -4.31
C VAL A 287 25.27 -24.89 -5.72
N VAL A 288 26.57 -24.64 -5.86
CA VAL A 288 27.28 -24.58 -7.13
C VAL A 288 28.14 -25.86 -7.32
N ILE A 289 28.00 -26.49 -8.49
CA ILE A 289 28.79 -27.68 -8.87
C ILE A 289 30.15 -27.25 -9.41
N GLY A 290 31.20 -27.54 -8.69
CA GLY A 290 32.57 -27.26 -9.16
C GLY A 290 33.01 -28.18 -10.30
N GLU A 291 33.97 -27.72 -11.10
CA GLU A 291 34.45 -28.40 -12.32
C GLU A 291 35.00 -29.82 -12.09
N LYS A 292 35.51 -30.10 -10.90
CA LYS A 292 36.09 -31.44 -10.55
C LYS A 292 35.09 -32.30 -9.74
N SER A 293 33.79 -31.92 -9.68
CA SER A 293 32.81 -32.67 -8.91
C SER A 293 32.43 -33.99 -9.55
N LYS A 294 32.37 -35.05 -8.73
CA LYS A 294 31.90 -36.38 -9.15
C LYS A 294 30.38 -36.43 -9.45
N LEU A 295 29.68 -35.31 -9.33
CA LEU A 295 28.29 -35.17 -9.72
C LEU A 295 28.08 -34.92 -11.21
N ILE A 296 29.09 -34.45 -11.91
CA ILE A 296 29.04 -34.19 -13.36
C ILE A 296 28.67 -35.48 -14.12
N GLY A 297 27.67 -35.37 -15.01
CA GLY A 297 27.14 -36.49 -15.78
C GLY A 297 26.19 -37.42 -15.03
N LYS A 298 25.88 -37.15 -13.74
CA LYS A 298 24.86 -37.92 -13.01
C LYS A 298 23.49 -37.34 -13.25
N CYS A 299 22.50 -38.23 -13.30
CA CYS A 299 21.11 -37.88 -13.45
C CYS A 299 20.52 -37.31 -12.14
N LEU A 300 19.71 -36.26 -12.23
CA LEU A 300 19.10 -35.55 -11.10
C LEU A 300 18.29 -36.49 -10.20
N ASP A 301 17.45 -37.35 -10.78
CA ASP A 301 16.56 -38.25 -10.03
C ASP A 301 17.32 -39.22 -9.11
N LYS A 302 18.44 -39.78 -9.61
CA LYS A 302 19.26 -40.70 -8.81
C LYS A 302 19.90 -40.02 -7.60
N ILE A 303 20.19 -38.71 -7.70
CA ILE A 303 20.82 -37.96 -6.64
C ILE A 303 19.78 -37.54 -5.62
N GLU A 304 18.62 -37.04 -6.07
CA GLU A 304 17.52 -36.64 -5.21
C GLU A 304 17.06 -37.81 -4.32
N THR A 305 16.85 -38.98 -4.89
CA THR A 305 16.40 -40.17 -4.15
C THR A 305 17.47 -40.68 -3.16
N LYS A 306 18.74 -40.71 -3.59
CA LYS A 306 19.82 -41.28 -2.78
C LYS A 306 20.22 -40.41 -1.58
N TYR A 307 20.16 -39.08 -1.72
CA TYR A 307 20.67 -38.15 -0.72
C TYR A 307 19.55 -37.35 -0.03
N LYS A 308 18.27 -37.73 -0.21
CA LYS A 308 17.09 -37.12 0.44
C LYS A 308 17.00 -35.62 0.24
N ILE A 309 17.47 -35.12 -0.90
CA ILE A 309 17.46 -33.70 -1.27
C ILE A 309 16.46 -33.45 -2.40
N ARG A 310 15.89 -32.25 -2.44
CA ARG A 310 14.97 -31.85 -3.50
C ARG A 310 15.49 -30.63 -4.26
N VAL A 311 15.77 -30.81 -5.56
CA VAL A 311 16.18 -29.69 -6.42
C VAL A 311 14.97 -29.04 -7.03
N ILE A 312 14.73 -27.76 -6.74
CA ILE A 312 13.56 -27.00 -7.18
C ILE A 312 13.88 -26.04 -8.31
N ALA A 313 15.14 -25.67 -8.49
CA ALA A 313 15.60 -24.82 -9.59
C ALA A 313 17.02 -25.16 -10.00
N THR A 314 17.32 -24.93 -11.28
CA THR A 314 18.67 -25.10 -11.83
C THR A 314 19.02 -23.95 -12.78
N LYS A 315 20.29 -23.57 -12.83
CA LYS A 315 20.87 -22.66 -13.82
C LYS A 315 22.13 -23.23 -14.42
N ARG A 316 22.12 -23.46 -15.72
CA ARG A 316 23.31 -23.83 -16.49
C ARG A 316 24.11 -22.59 -16.86
N PRO A 317 25.44 -22.71 -17.03
CA PRO A 317 26.25 -21.59 -17.53
C PRO A 317 25.72 -21.06 -18.85
N GLY A 318 25.59 -19.73 -18.96
CA GLY A 318 25.11 -19.06 -20.17
C GLY A 318 23.62 -19.23 -20.51
N LYS A 319 22.82 -19.97 -19.69
CA LYS A 319 21.38 -20.16 -19.90
C LYS A 319 20.56 -19.51 -18.79
N PRO A 320 19.30 -19.10 -19.09
CA PRO A 320 18.42 -18.59 -18.05
C PRO A 320 18.10 -19.67 -16.99
N PRO A 321 17.76 -19.26 -15.75
CA PRO A 321 17.36 -20.19 -14.70
C PRO A 321 16.10 -20.96 -15.10
N LYS A 322 16.04 -22.25 -14.77
CA LYS A 322 14.90 -23.13 -14.99
C LYS A 322 14.18 -23.40 -13.68
N ILE A 323 12.91 -22.99 -13.59
CA ILE A 323 12.05 -23.08 -12.39
C ILE A 323 10.62 -23.36 -12.84
N GLY A 324 9.86 -24.12 -12.06
CA GLY A 324 8.43 -24.38 -12.32
C GLY A 324 8.13 -25.45 -13.38
N PRO A 325 6.91 -25.42 -13.97
CA PRO A 325 6.43 -26.44 -14.90
C PRO A 325 7.34 -26.58 -16.13
N GLY A 326 7.63 -27.83 -16.52
CA GLY A 326 8.47 -28.11 -17.69
C GLY A 326 9.97 -27.76 -17.54
N ALA A 327 10.34 -27.09 -16.45
CA ALA A 327 11.70 -26.57 -16.27
C ALA A 327 12.73 -27.64 -15.88
N LEU A 328 12.32 -28.58 -15.02
CA LEU A 328 13.19 -29.63 -14.48
C LEU A 328 12.66 -31.00 -14.86
N ASN A 329 13.50 -31.76 -15.58
CA ASN A 329 13.25 -33.16 -15.90
C ASN A 329 14.08 -34.03 -14.96
N ARG A 330 13.53 -35.17 -14.52
CA ARG A 330 14.24 -36.17 -13.72
C ARG A 330 15.49 -36.71 -14.40
N HIS A 331 15.55 -36.71 -15.75
CA HIS A 331 16.67 -37.11 -16.56
C HIS A 331 17.65 -35.97 -16.88
N THR A 332 17.57 -34.85 -16.13
CA THR A 332 18.54 -33.75 -16.31
C THR A 332 19.89 -34.17 -15.80
N ASP A 333 20.88 -34.17 -16.69
CA ASP A 333 22.26 -34.39 -16.30
C ASP A 333 22.88 -33.15 -15.69
N LEU A 334 23.69 -33.35 -14.66
CA LEU A 334 24.39 -32.29 -13.97
C LEU A 334 25.65 -31.89 -14.68
N GLU A 335 25.90 -30.61 -14.84
CA GLU A 335 27.03 -30.03 -15.56
C GLU A 335 27.95 -29.23 -14.61
N ALA A 336 29.21 -29.05 -15.03
CA ALA A 336 30.14 -28.19 -14.32
C ALA A 336 29.61 -26.73 -14.26
N ASN A 337 29.86 -26.04 -13.16
CA ASN A 337 29.44 -24.68 -12.91
C ASN A 337 27.90 -24.47 -12.92
N MET A 338 27.13 -25.55 -12.89
CA MET A 338 25.68 -25.49 -12.72
C MET A 338 25.33 -25.08 -11.30
N ILE A 339 24.32 -24.21 -11.15
CA ILE A 339 23.84 -23.76 -9.88
C ILE A 339 22.50 -24.44 -9.62
N MET A 340 22.31 -24.99 -8.42
CA MET A 340 21.07 -25.66 -7.99
C MET A 340 20.50 -24.99 -6.77
N ALA A 341 19.17 -24.81 -6.72
CA ALA A 341 18.44 -24.52 -5.50
C ALA A 341 17.90 -25.83 -4.92
N ILE A 342 18.29 -26.13 -3.70
CA ILE A 342 18.00 -27.40 -3.01
C ILE A 342 17.16 -27.10 -1.78
N ILE A 343 16.05 -27.84 -1.62
CA ILE A 343 15.29 -27.94 -0.38
C ILE A 343 15.67 -29.26 0.28
N SER A 344 16.13 -29.22 1.53
CA SER A 344 16.46 -30.39 2.34
C SER A 344 16.48 -30.03 3.82
N GLU A 345 16.54 -31.04 4.67
CA GLU A 345 16.96 -30.88 6.06
C GLU A 345 18.44 -30.56 6.14
N SER A 346 18.85 -29.89 7.23
CA SER A 346 20.25 -29.42 7.38
C SER A 346 21.24 -30.56 7.43
N ASP A 347 20.88 -31.69 8.04
CA ASP A 347 21.74 -32.85 8.20
C ASP A 347 21.93 -33.58 6.86
N ASP A 348 20.87 -33.74 6.08
CA ASP A 348 20.93 -34.38 4.76
C ASP A 348 21.76 -33.55 3.78
N LEU A 349 21.62 -32.21 3.82
CA LEU A 349 22.46 -31.34 3.00
C LEU A 349 23.93 -31.44 3.41
N SER A 350 24.22 -31.46 4.70
CA SER A 350 25.60 -31.56 5.19
C SER A 350 26.25 -32.88 4.75
N ALA A 351 25.55 -34.00 4.88
CA ALA A 351 25.99 -35.32 4.40
C ALA A 351 26.19 -35.32 2.86
N PHE A 352 25.33 -34.64 2.11
CA PHE A 352 25.47 -34.51 0.68
C PHE A 352 26.73 -33.70 0.29
N LEU A 353 26.99 -32.58 0.95
CA LEU A 353 28.11 -31.70 0.71
C LEU A 353 29.48 -32.40 1.07
N GLU A 354 29.49 -33.13 2.18
CA GLU A 354 30.69 -33.93 2.60
C GLU A 354 31.01 -35.04 1.61
N LYS A 355 29.99 -35.73 1.10
CA LYS A 355 30.14 -36.83 0.16
C LYS A 355 30.69 -36.38 -1.19
N PHE A 356 30.31 -35.18 -1.64
CA PHE A 356 30.74 -34.66 -2.94
C PHE A 356 31.69 -33.47 -2.76
N LYS A 357 33.00 -33.73 -2.79
CA LYS A 357 33.99 -32.65 -2.82
C LYS A 357 33.76 -31.74 -4.04
N TYR A 358 34.16 -30.47 -3.93
CA TYR A 358 33.98 -29.42 -4.94
C TYR A 358 32.55 -28.95 -5.16
N LEU A 359 31.66 -29.10 -4.18
CA LEU A 359 30.40 -28.37 -4.08
C LEU A 359 30.58 -27.11 -3.21
N LYS A 360 30.08 -25.98 -3.65
CA LYS A 360 30.11 -24.75 -2.86
C LYS A 360 28.68 -24.36 -2.48
N LYS A 361 28.35 -24.45 -1.18
CA LYS A 361 27.15 -23.87 -0.65
C LYS A 361 27.34 -22.35 -0.60
N ARG A 362 26.39 -21.58 -1.12
CA ARG A 362 26.36 -20.13 -0.96
C ARG A 362 25.71 -19.77 0.38
N SER A 363 26.19 -18.69 0.99
CA SER A 363 25.62 -18.16 2.25
C SER A 363 24.19 -17.65 2.07
N GLU A 364 23.90 -17.16 0.85
CA GLU A 364 22.59 -16.59 0.50
C GLU A 364 22.14 -17.06 -0.87
N ILE A 365 20.83 -17.05 -1.11
CA ILE A 365 20.23 -17.33 -2.41
C ILE A 365 20.40 -16.09 -3.28
N GLN A 366 21.26 -16.12 -4.27
CA GLN A 366 21.54 -14.99 -5.16
C GLN A 366 20.97 -15.19 -6.57
N THR A 367 21.22 -16.37 -7.15
CA THR A 367 20.84 -16.66 -8.53
C THR A 367 19.33 -16.82 -8.70
N PHE A 368 18.67 -17.40 -7.70
CA PHE A 368 17.24 -17.70 -7.71
C PHE A 368 16.45 -16.81 -6.76
N ALA A 369 17.07 -15.77 -6.16
CA ALA A 369 16.45 -14.91 -5.16
C ALA A 369 15.11 -14.32 -5.62
N GLU A 370 15.02 -13.92 -6.88
CA GLU A 370 13.78 -13.36 -7.45
C GLU A 370 12.69 -14.41 -7.64
N ALA A 371 13.05 -15.54 -8.25
CA ALA A 371 12.08 -16.54 -8.66
C ALA A 371 11.61 -17.46 -7.51
N LEU A 372 12.46 -17.62 -6.49
CA LEU A 372 12.14 -18.32 -5.24
C LEU A 372 11.81 -17.37 -4.09
N SER A 373 11.53 -16.10 -4.39
CA SER A 373 11.03 -15.15 -3.40
C SER A 373 9.65 -15.59 -2.91
N PRO A 374 9.29 -15.30 -1.64
CA PRO A 374 7.97 -15.62 -1.07
C PRO A 374 6.78 -15.09 -1.87
N ASN A 375 7.00 -14.02 -2.65
CA ASN A 375 5.98 -13.43 -3.52
C ASN A 375 5.76 -14.22 -4.83
N LYS A 376 6.73 -15.06 -5.26
CA LYS A 376 6.63 -15.84 -6.52
C LYS A 376 6.49 -17.33 -6.32
N SER A 377 7.00 -17.87 -5.22
CA SER A 377 6.93 -19.29 -4.91
C SER A 377 6.95 -19.55 -3.42
N GLY A 378 6.48 -20.72 -3.01
CA GLY A 378 6.48 -21.11 -1.61
C GLY A 378 5.96 -22.50 -1.38
N ILE A 379 5.79 -22.86 -0.11
CA ILE A 379 5.23 -24.13 0.31
C ILE A 379 3.70 -24.00 0.39
N ALA A 380 2.99 -24.97 -0.18
CA ALA A 380 1.55 -25.06 -0.18
C ALA A 380 1.06 -26.45 0.20
N GLU A 381 -0.16 -26.51 0.70
CA GLU A 381 -0.89 -27.72 1.02
C GLU A 381 -1.95 -28.01 -0.05
N VAL A 382 -1.93 -29.22 -0.58
CA VAL A 382 -2.85 -29.67 -1.63
C VAL A 382 -3.41 -31.03 -1.26
N VAL A 383 -4.73 -31.17 -1.26
CA VAL A 383 -5.41 -32.44 -0.90
C VAL A 383 -5.90 -33.14 -2.16
N ILE A 384 -5.83 -34.47 -2.15
CA ILE A 384 -6.39 -35.34 -3.21
C ILE A 384 -7.88 -35.62 -2.87
N PRO A 385 -8.83 -35.07 -3.64
CA PRO A 385 -10.26 -35.33 -3.39
C PRO A 385 -10.67 -36.73 -3.82
N PRO A 386 -11.82 -37.24 -3.32
CA PRO A 386 -12.31 -38.59 -3.61
C PRO A 386 -12.54 -38.87 -5.11
N GLY A 387 -12.85 -37.88 -5.91
CA GLY A 387 -13.07 -38.00 -7.36
C GLY A 387 -11.84 -37.80 -8.24
N SER A 388 -10.64 -37.69 -7.65
CA SER A 388 -9.41 -37.37 -8.38
C SER A 388 -8.94 -38.53 -9.28
N ASN A 389 -8.54 -38.20 -10.50
CA ASN A 389 -7.87 -39.12 -11.42
C ASN A 389 -6.44 -39.49 -10.99
N MET A 390 -5.95 -38.89 -9.91
CA MET A 390 -4.61 -39.13 -9.33
C MET A 390 -4.61 -40.33 -8.40
N ILE A 391 -5.76 -40.79 -7.93
CA ILE A 391 -5.88 -41.95 -7.03
C ILE A 391 -5.30 -43.21 -7.70
N GLY A 392 -4.45 -43.92 -6.96
CA GLY A 392 -3.77 -45.13 -7.45
C GLY A 392 -2.52 -44.86 -8.30
N LYS A 393 -2.24 -43.60 -8.70
CA LYS A 393 -1.03 -43.19 -9.41
C LYS A 393 -0.07 -42.55 -8.45
N SER A 394 1.23 -42.70 -8.71
CA SER A 394 2.24 -42.00 -7.92
C SER A 394 2.56 -40.60 -8.50
N ALA A 395 3.15 -39.74 -7.69
CA ALA A 395 3.63 -38.42 -8.14
C ALA A 395 4.62 -38.52 -9.31
N ARG A 396 5.33 -39.66 -9.44
CA ARG A 396 6.19 -39.98 -10.57
C ARG A 396 5.40 -40.30 -11.83
N ASP A 397 4.33 -41.09 -11.75
CA ASP A 397 3.51 -41.51 -12.89
C ASP A 397 2.82 -40.32 -13.53
N VAL A 398 2.31 -39.39 -12.72
CA VAL A 398 1.63 -38.18 -13.19
C VAL A 398 2.58 -37.04 -13.58
N TRP A 399 3.88 -37.26 -13.47
CA TRP A 399 4.92 -36.24 -13.77
C TRP A 399 4.66 -34.91 -13.03
N MET A 400 4.32 -34.98 -11.74
CA MET A 400 3.79 -33.87 -10.95
C MET A 400 4.59 -32.58 -11.10
N ARG A 401 5.94 -32.64 -11.07
CA ARG A 401 6.80 -31.47 -11.26
C ARG A 401 6.72 -30.89 -12.67
N LYS A 402 6.67 -31.73 -13.70
CA LYS A 402 6.67 -31.29 -15.10
C LYS A 402 5.31 -30.80 -15.53
N THR A 403 4.23 -31.46 -15.12
CA THR A 403 2.86 -31.19 -15.55
C THR A 403 2.25 -30.04 -14.73
N TYR A 404 2.36 -30.13 -13.40
CA TYR A 404 1.70 -29.20 -12.48
C TYR A 404 2.65 -28.15 -11.87
N GLY A 405 3.96 -28.29 -12.07
CA GLY A 405 4.96 -27.37 -11.50
C GLY A 405 5.18 -27.51 -10.01
N THR A 406 4.61 -28.54 -9.39
CA THR A 406 4.64 -28.75 -7.95
C THR A 406 5.71 -29.77 -7.58
N ALA A 407 6.63 -29.39 -6.71
CA ALA A 407 7.64 -30.30 -6.14
C ALA A 407 7.15 -30.81 -4.79
N MET A 408 6.72 -32.07 -4.73
CA MET A 408 6.29 -32.70 -3.48
C MET A 408 7.49 -32.85 -2.53
N ILE A 409 7.33 -32.36 -1.31
CA ILE A 409 8.34 -32.39 -0.25
C ILE A 409 7.86 -33.20 0.97
N GLY A 410 6.56 -33.45 1.10
CA GLY A 410 5.96 -34.28 2.13
C GLY A 410 4.62 -34.85 1.69
N LEU A 411 4.24 -35.97 2.27
CA LEU A 411 2.93 -36.63 2.12
C LEU A 411 2.36 -36.92 3.51
N HIS A 412 1.25 -36.27 3.84
CA HIS A 412 0.54 -36.54 5.11
C HIS A 412 -0.65 -37.47 4.83
N ARG A 413 -0.66 -38.63 5.48
CA ARG A 413 -1.65 -39.69 5.33
C ARG A 413 -1.96 -40.31 6.70
N ASN A 414 -3.23 -40.45 7.04
CA ASN A 414 -3.69 -41.09 8.27
C ASN A 414 -3.06 -40.57 9.57
N GLY A 415 -2.75 -39.27 9.62
CA GLY A 415 -2.13 -38.65 10.81
C GLY A 415 -0.61 -38.75 10.86
N GLU A 416 0.03 -39.41 9.89
CA GLU A 416 1.49 -39.50 9.78
C GLU A 416 2.01 -38.71 8.58
N THR A 417 3.15 -38.06 8.73
CA THR A 417 3.82 -37.36 7.66
C THR A 417 5.02 -38.16 7.16
N LEU A 418 4.96 -38.58 5.90
CA LEU A 418 6.07 -39.24 5.21
C LEU A 418 6.97 -38.18 4.56
N HIS A 419 8.28 -38.39 4.64
CA HIS A 419 9.31 -37.46 4.17
C HIS A 419 9.93 -37.92 2.83
N GLU A 420 10.78 -37.10 2.21
CA GLU A 420 11.50 -37.45 0.97
C GLU A 420 12.32 -38.76 1.11
N GLY A 421 12.78 -39.09 2.32
CA GLY A 421 13.49 -40.31 2.62
C GLY A 421 12.67 -41.61 2.48
N ASP A 422 11.36 -41.51 2.49
CA ASP A 422 10.42 -42.66 2.41
C ASP A 422 9.97 -42.94 0.97
N ASP A 423 10.68 -42.40 -0.03
CA ASP A 423 10.37 -42.49 -1.47
C ASP A 423 8.91 -42.08 -1.79
N ILE A 424 8.42 -41.04 -1.13
CA ILE A 424 7.03 -40.54 -1.23
C ILE A 424 6.55 -40.33 -2.67
N ARG A 425 7.47 -40.14 -3.59
CA ARG A 425 7.19 -39.90 -5.01
C ARG A 425 6.72 -41.15 -5.76
N SER A 426 7.07 -42.32 -5.27
CA SER A 426 6.72 -43.62 -5.86
C SER A 426 5.47 -44.24 -5.21
N LEU A 427 4.98 -43.66 -4.09
CA LEU A 427 3.80 -44.13 -3.41
C LEU A 427 2.55 -43.79 -4.21
N PRO A 428 1.61 -44.76 -4.41
CA PRO A 428 0.30 -44.47 -4.99
C PRO A 428 -0.48 -43.50 -4.11
N LEU A 429 -0.99 -42.41 -4.71
CA LEU A 429 -1.81 -41.41 -4.04
C LEU A 429 -3.19 -42.01 -3.69
N GLN A 430 -3.73 -41.59 -2.55
CA GLN A 430 -5.01 -41.98 -2.04
C GLN A 430 -5.91 -40.78 -1.82
N SER A 431 -7.21 -41.00 -1.78
CA SER A 431 -8.17 -39.98 -1.38
C SER A 431 -7.89 -39.52 0.06
N GLY A 432 -7.87 -38.21 0.27
CA GLY A 432 -7.58 -37.61 1.57
C GLY A 432 -6.08 -37.36 1.83
N ASP A 433 -5.18 -37.81 0.96
CA ASP A 433 -3.78 -37.46 1.06
C ASP A 433 -3.57 -35.95 1.01
N THR A 434 -2.83 -35.41 1.96
CA THR A 434 -2.39 -34.03 1.93
C THR A 434 -0.94 -33.96 1.46
N LEU A 435 -0.74 -33.39 0.28
CA LEU A 435 0.58 -33.18 -0.30
C LEU A 435 1.13 -31.84 0.18
N VAL A 436 2.29 -31.84 0.80
CA VAL A 436 3.07 -30.63 1.05
C VAL A 436 3.99 -30.43 -0.14
N VAL A 437 3.79 -29.32 -0.86
CA VAL A 437 4.48 -29.07 -2.12
C VAL A 437 5.18 -27.71 -2.10
N HIS A 438 6.37 -27.63 -2.71
CA HIS A 438 6.96 -26.36 -3.10
C HIS A 438 6.54 -26.05 -4.55
N THR A 439 6.00 -24.85 -4.79
CA THR A 439 5.47 -24.48 -6.10
C THR A 439 5.57 -22.97 -6.35
N PRO A 440 5.78 -22.54 -7.61
CA PRO A 440 5.46 -21.17 -8.02
C PRO A 440 3.97 -20.90 -7.88
N TRP A 441 3.59 -19.69 -7.45
CA TRP A 441 2.18 -19.36 -7.19
C TRP A 441 1.30 -19.39 -8.43
N ASP A 442 1.86 -19.07 -9.60
CA ASP A 442 1.17 -19.21 -10.90
C ASP A 442 0.86 -20.68 -11.25
N ALA A 443 1.72 -21.61 -10.83
CA ALA A 443 1.46 -23.04 -10.98
C ALA A 443 0.39 -23.52 -9.98
N LEU A 444 0.40 -23.01 -8.75
CA LEU A 444 -0.62 -23.34 -7.75
C LEU A 444 -2.02 -22.88 -8.17
N MET A 445 -2.15 -21.70 -8.79
CA MET A 445 -3.42 -21.22 -9.35
C MET A 445 -3.98 -22.16 -10.43
N ARG A 446 -3.11 -22.74 -11.28
CA ARG A 446 -3.55 -23.74 -12.26
C ARG A 446 -3.98 -25.05 -11.61
N VAL A 447 -3.29 -25.45 -10.54
CA VAL A 447 -3.65 -26.65 -9.75
C VAL A 447 -5.01 -26.44 -9.06
N GLU A 448 -5.29 -25.23 -8.56
CA GLU A 448 -6.58 -24.88 -7.95
C GLU A 448 -7.78 -25.01 -8.91
N GLN A 449 -7.55 -24.79 -10.21
CA GLN A 449 -8.57 -24.95 -11.26
C GLN A 449 -8.80 -26.42 -11.69
N SER A 450 -7.90 -27.32 -11.30
CA SER A 450 -8.02 -28.74 -11.64
C SER A 450 -8.95 -29.47 -10.66
N PRO A 451 -9.92 -30.27 -11.13
CA PRO A 451 -10.79 -31.08 -10.27
C PRO A 451 -10.03 -32.17 -9.51
N ASP A 452 -8.78 -32.45 -9.91
CA ASP A 452 -7.96 -33.49 -9.30
C ASP A 452 -7.31 -33.08 -7.98
N PHE A 453 -7.38 -31.78 -7.62
CA PHE A 453 -6.73 -31.23 -6.44
C PHE A 453 -7.62 -30.23 -5.70
N VAL A 454 -7.49 -30.18 -4.38
CA VAL A 454 -8.05 -29.13 -3.54
C VAL A 454 -6.91 -28.38 -2.85
N VAL A 455 -6.71 -27.11 -3.20
CA VAL A 455 -5.70 -26.27 -2.58
C VAL A 455 -6.20 -25.77 -1.22
N VAL A 456 -5.50 -26.14 -0.14
CA VAL A 456 -5.84 -25.76 1.24
C VAL A 456 -5.23 -24.41 1.61
N THR A 457 -4.05 -24.11 1.09
CA THR A 457 -3.36 -22.84 1.31
C THR A 457 -4.14 -21.70 0.68
N LYS A 458 -4.80 -20.85 1.51
CA LYS A 458 -5.65 -19.74 1.05
C LYS A 458 -4.84 -18.46 0.79
N ASP A 459 -3.81 -18.22 1.60
CA ASP A 459 -3.02 -16.98 1.61
C ASP A 459 -1.73 -17.14 0.79
N PHE A 460 -1.84 -17.00 -0.53
CA PHE A 460 -0.68 -16.89 -1.42
C PHE A 460 -0.88 -15.76 -2.43
N PRO A 461 0.21 -15.12 -2.92
CA PRO A 461 0.13 -14.06 -3.92
C PRO A 461 -0.52 -14.56 -5.21
N ARG A 462 -1.66 -13.98 -5.58
CA ARG A 462 -2.42 -14.32 -6.80
C ARG A 462 -2.21 -13.26 -7.88
N GLU A 463 -0.97 -13.03 -8.30
CA GLU A 463 -0.65 -12.04 -9.32
C GLU A 463 -0.59 -12.68 -10.72
N GLU A 464 -1.63 -12.49 -11.50
CA GLU A 464 -1.61 -12.76 -12.94
C GLU A 464 -1.16 -11.49 -13.70
N PHE A 465 0.09 -11.44 -14.15
CA PHE A 465 0.52 -10.36 -15.05
C PHE A 465 0.07 -10.62 -16.49
N ARG A 466 -0.40 -9.55 -17.17
CA ARG A 466 -0.84 -9.57 -18.58
C ARG A 466 0.04 -8.66 -19.44
N PRO A 467 1.33 -8.98 -19.66
CA PRO A 467 2.26 -8.11 -20.36
C PRO A 467 1.86 -7.86 -21.84
N GLN A 468 1.12 -8.78 -22.46
CA GLN A 468 0.56 -8.59 -23.80
C GLN A 468 -0.48 -7.48 -23.87
N LYS A 469 -1.07 -7.08 -22.76
CA LYS A 469 -2.08 -6.02 -22.66
C LYS A 469 -1.47 -4.63 -22.36
N LEU A 470 -0.16 -4.51 -22.24
CA LEU A 470 0.54 -3.26 -21.91
C LEU A 470 0.18 -2.12 -22.86
N ILE A 471 0.10 -2.41 -24.17
CA ILE A 471 -0.21 -1.40 -25.20
C ILE A 471 -1.62 -0.86 -24.98
N PHE A 472 -2.60 -1.73 -24.72
CA PHE A 472 -3.98 -1.31 -24.47
C PHE A 472 -4.10 -0.45 -23.19
N ALA A 473 -3.44 -0.86 -22.11
CA ALA A 473 -3.41 -0.07 -20.87
C ALA A 473 -2.81 1.33 -21.13
N GLY A 474 -1.70 1.40 -21.88
CA GLY A 474 -1.07 2.66 -22.27
C GLY A 474 -1.97 3.55 -23.13
N ILE A 475 -2.67 2.98 -24.11
CA ILE A 475 -3.59 3.72 -24.97
C ILE A 475 -4.76 4.31 -24.17
N PHE A 476 -5.44 3.51 -23.32
CA PHE A 476 -6.58 4.01 -22.57
C PHE A 476 -6.18 4.99 -21.47
N PHE A 477 -5.00 4.83 -20.87
CA PHE A 477 -4.43 5.86 -19.99
C PHE A 477 -4.15 7.16 -20.76
N ALA A 478 -3.55 7.07 -21.93
CA ALA A 478 -3.28 8.25 -22.78
C ALA A 478 -4.58 8.93 -23.24
N ILE A 479 -5.63 8.18 -23.58
CA ILE A 479 -6.95 8.72 -23.91
C ILE A 479 -7.53 9.49 -22.72
N ALA A 480 -7.51 8.91 -21.52
CA ALA A 480 -7.98 9.58 -20.31
C ALA A 480 -7.20 10.88 -20.07
N LEU A 481 -5.88 10.83 -20.15
CA LEU A 481 -5.02 12.00 -19.97
C LEU A 481 -5.27 13.06 -21.07
N PHE A 482 -5.42 12.65 -22.32
CA PHE A 482 -5.74 13.55 -23.43
C PHE A 482 -7.08 14.26 -23.19
N MET A 483 -8.12 13.52 -22.77
CA MET A 483 -9.42 14.12 -22.47
C MET A 483 -9.33 15.14 -21.35
N VAL A 484 -8.58 14.83 -20.28
CA VAL A 484 -8.39 15.75 -19.14
C VAL A 484 -7.65 17.03 -19.56
N LEU A 485 -6.70 16.93 -20.52
CA LEU A 485 -5.84 18.05 -20.91
C LEU A 485 -6.40 18.92 -22.01
N PHE A 486 -7.15 18.34 -22.94
CA PHE A 486 -7.54 19.01 -24.18
C PHE A 486 -9.06 19.14 -24.36
N THR A 487 -9.85 18.77 -23.34
CA THR A 487 -11.30 18.92 -23.36
C THR A 487 -11.82 19.49 -22.05
N ASP A 488 -12.96 20.17 -22.07
CA ASP A 488 -13.64 20.72 -20.89
C ASP A 488 -14.55 19.71 -20.19
N ILE A 489 -14.31 18.41 -20.42
CA ILE A 489 -15.09 17.34 -19.80
C ILE A 489 -14.67 17.19 -18.34
N ARG A 490 -15.66 16.92 -17.45
CA ARG A 490 -15.40 16.66 -16.05
C ARG A 490 -14.35 15.57 -15.85
N LEU A 491 -13.42 15.78 -14.92
CA LEU A 491 -12.32 14.87 -14.59
C LEU A 491 -12.78 13.42 -14.40
N SER A 492 -13.90 13.21 -13.69
CA SER A 492 -14.46 11.88 -13.45
C SER A 492 -14.83 11.15 -14.74
N ILE A 493 -15.44 11.85 -15.73
CA ILE A 493 -15.84 11.24 -16.99
C ILE A 493 -14.61 10.84 -17.80
N ALA A 494 -13.62 11.73 -17.91
CA ALA A 494 -12.38 11.45 -18.61
C ALA A 494 -11.63 10.24 -18.03
N LEU A 495 -11.49 10.18 -16.70
CA LEU A 495 -10.82 9.06 -16.03
C LEU A 495 -11.64 7.76 -16.13
N LEU A 496 -12.98 7.82 -15.97
CA LEU A 496 -13.85 6.64 -16.13
C LEU A 496 -13.77 6.08 -17.56
N THR A 497 -13.65 6.93 -18.59
CA THR A 497 -13.45 6.48 -19.97
C THR A 497 -12.20 5.61 -20.09
N GLY A 498 -11.09 6.04 -19.49
CA GLY A 498 -9.86 5.24 -19.43
C GLY A 498 -10.04 3.92 -18.66
N ALA A 499 -10.67 3.98 -17.49
CA ALA A 499 -10.94 2.81 -16.66
C ALA A 499 -11.82 1.77 -17.38
N ILE A 500 -12.91 2.20 -17.99
CA ILE A 500 -13.82 1.33 -18.77
C ILE A 500 -13.08 0.75 -19.97
N GLY A 501 -12.28 1.55 -20.68
CA GLY A 501 -11.44 1.08 -21.78
C GLY A 501 -10.49 -0.06 -21.39
N MET A 502 -9.88 0.02 -20.21
CA MET A 502 -9.03 -1.04 -19.68
C MET A 502 -9.82 -2.32 -19.37
N ILE A 503 -11.06 -2.20 -18.89
CA ILE A 503 -11.93 -3.36 -18.62
C ILE A 503 -12.36 -4.00 -19.96
N LEU A 504 -12.88 -3.20 -20.89
CA LEU A 504 -13.37 -3.68 -22.20
C LEU A 504 -12.27 -4.31 -23.04
N SER A 505 -11.04 -3.81 -22.96
CA SER A 505 -9.88 -4.40 -23.64
C SER A 505 -9.32 -5.66 -22.97
N GLY A 506 -9.85 -6.04 -21.81
CA GLY A 506 -9.41 -7.20 -21.04
C GLY A 506 -8.02 -7.00 -20.38
N VAL A 507 -7.62 -5.78 -20.12
CA VAL A 507 -6.48 -5.47 -19.23
C VAL A 507 -6.81 -5.90 -17.82
N LEU A 508 -8.03 -5.57 -17.37
CA LEU A 508 -8.63 -6.04 -16.11
C LEU A 508 -9.94 -6.77 -16.40
N SER A 509 -10.24 -7.80 -15.63
CA SER A 509 -11.61 -8.30 -15.51
C SER A 509 -12.44 -7.36 -14.64
N ILE A 510 -13.76 -7.46 -14.73
CA ILE A 510 -14.67 -6.62 -13.91
C ILE A 510 -14.47 -6.89 -12.41
N ASP A 511 -14.25 -8.14 -12.02
CA ASP A 511 -13.99 -8.52 -10.63
C ASP A 511 -12.66 -7.96 -10.12
N GLU A 512 -11.62 -7.91 -10.98
CA GLU A 512 -10.35 -7.29 -10.64
C GLU A 512 -10.50 -5.78 -10.49
N ALA A 513 -11.29 -5.14 -11.34
CA ALA A 513 -11.59 -3.71 -11.22
C ALA A 513 -12.33 -3.39 -9.91
N TYR A 514 -13.33 -4.17 -9.52
CA TYR A 514 -14.02 -4.01 -8.24
C TYR A 514 -13.10 -4.22 -7.03
N ARG A 515 -12.19 -5.18 -7.09
CA ARG A 515 -11.20 -5.43 -6.02
C ARG A 515 -10.13 -4.35 -5.95
N ALA A 516 -9.85 -3.65 -7.04
CA ALA A 516 -8.89 -2.56 -7.07
C ALA A 516 -9.39 -1.31 -6.33
N VAL A 517 -10.71 -1.14 -6.23
CA VAL A 517 -11.33 -0.02 -5.53
C VAL A 517 -11.22 -0.20 -4.01
N SER A 518 -10.57 0.74 -3.35
CA SER A 518 -10.59 0.83 -1.89
C SER A 518 -11.94 1.39 -1.42
N TRP A 519 -12.92 0.53 -1.19
CA TRP A 519 -14.24 0.92 -0.71
C TRP A 519 -14.17 1.69 0.60
N LYS A 520 -13.22 1.38 1.46
CA LYS A 520 -12.93 2.14 2.68
C LYS A 520 -12.69 3.63 2.40
N THR A 521 -11.89 3.93 1.37
CA THR A 521 -11.62 5.31 0.94
C THR A 521 -12.85 5.96 0.31
N VAL A 522 -13.60 5.21 -0.49
CA VAL A 522 -14.83 5.69 -1.14
C VAL A 522 -15.88 6.08 -0.09
N PHE A 523 -16.17 5.19 0.87
CA PHE A 523 -17.12 5.47 1.94
C PHE A 523 -16.67 6.62 2.84
N LEU A 524 -15.37 6.67 3.19
CA LEU A 524 -14.81 7.77 3.97
C LEU A 524 -15.06 9.13 3.30
N LEU A 525 -14.70 9.25 2.03
CA LEU A 525 -14.82 10.49 1.26
C LEU A 525 -16.29 10.90 1.11
N ALA A 526 -17.11 9.99 0.60
CA ALA A 526 -18.51 10.27 0.32
C ALA A 526 -19.29 10.68 1.57
N SER A 527 -19.00 10.04 2.71
CA SER A 527 -19.71 10.29 3.97
C SER A 527 -19.28 11.57 4.69
N LEU A 528 -18.11 12.14 4.39
CA LEU A 528 -17.67 13.38 5.02
C LEU A 528 -18.13 14.65 4.28
N ILE A 529 -18.54 14.56 3.02
CA ILE A 529 -19.03 15.72 2.24
C ILE A 529 -20.23 16.40 2.93
N PRO A 530 -21.24 15.68 3.44
CA PRO A 530 -22.34 16.30 4.19
C PRO A 530 -21.91 17.06 5.45
N LEU A 531 -20.83 16.63 6.10
CA LEU A 531 -20.27 17.35 7.24
C LEU A 531 -19.70 18.70 6.81
N GLY A 532 -19.00 18.76 5.67
CA GLY A 532 -18.55 20.01 5.08
C GLY A 532 -19.70 20.95 4.75
N LEU A 533 -20.79 20.43 4.18
CA LEU A 533 -22.03 21.19 3.94
C LEU A 533 -22.65 21.75 5.22
N ALA A 534 -22.74 20.93 6.27
CA ALA A 534 -23.28 21.37 7.57
C ALA A 534 -22.44 22.54 8.14
N VAL A 535 -21.12 22.41 8.13
CA VAL A 535 -20.17 23.41 8.62
C VAL A 535 -20.33 24.74 7.87
N GLU A 536 -20.55 24.69 6.57
CA GLU A 536 -20.71 25.88 5.72
C GLU A 536 -22.08 26.51 5.89
N GLN A 537 -23.15 25.73 5.77
CA GLN A 537 -24.56 26.22 5.78
C GLN A 537 -24.98 26.79 7.11
N THR A 538 -24.46 26.31 8.22
CA THR A 538 -24.74 26.83 9.57
C THR A 538 -23.92 28.06 9.95
N GLY A 539 -22.92 28.43 9.12
CA GLY A 539 -21.96 29.48 9.40
C GLY A 539 -20.90 29.13 10.45
N THR A 540 -20.79 27.84 10.80
CA THR A 540 -19.79 27.36 11.77
C THR A 540 -18.37 27.66 11.30
N ALA A 541 -18.06 27.47 9.99
CA ALA A 541 -16.75 27.80 9.43
C ALA A 541 -16.41 29.29 9.61
N LYS A 542 -17.36 30.17 9.33
CA LYS A 542 -17.18 31.61 9.50
C LYS A 542 -16.94 31.97 10.96
N TRP A 543 -17.77 31.45 11.88
CA TRP A 543 -17.60 31.71 13.32
C TRP A 543 -16.22 31.27 13.82
N ILE A 544 -15.75 30.07 13.48
CA ILE A 544 -14.40 29.59 13.85
C ILE A 544 -13.33 30.50 13.23
N ALA A 545 -13.52 30.94 11.99
CA ALA A 545 -12.60 31.84 11.30
C ALA A 545 -12.53 33.19 12.02
N ASP A 546 -13.66 33.79 12.38
CA ASP A 546 -13.74 35.09 13.11
C ASP A 546 -13.04 34.99 14.46
N GLN A 547 -13.24 33.90 15.22
CA GLN A 547 -12.54 33.64 16.48
C GLN A 547 -11.02 33.50 16.27
N THR A 548 -10.61 32.78 15.24
CA THR A 548 -9.20 32.62 14.90
C THR A 548 -8.56 33.97 14.54
N LEU A 549 -9.22 34.76 13.72
CA LEU A 549 -8.75 36.09 13.30
C LEU A 549 -8.65 37.06 14.47
N SER A 550 -9.59 37.01 15.43
CA SER A 550 -9.51 37.83 16.65
C SER A 550 -8.26 37.55 17.49
N MET A 551 -7.73 36.32 17.43
CA MET A 551 -6.51 35.91 18.13
C MET A 551 -5.23 36.23 17.36
N VAL A 552 -5.26 36.20 16.01
CA VAL A 552 -4.08 36.36 15.15
C VAL A 552 -3.79 37.83 14.84
N GLY A 553 -4.79 38.74 14.92
CA GLY A 553 -4.61 40.15 14.71
C GLY A 553 -4.20 40.55 13.29
N ASP A 554 -3.53 41.68 13.14
CA ASP A 554 -3.09 42.27 11.84
C ASP A 554 -1.79 41.64 11.32
N MET A 555 -1.68 40.27 11.34
CA MET A 555 -0.48 39.63 10.80
C MET A 555 -0.49 39.62 9.27
N PRO A 556 0.68 39.61 8.62
CA PRO A 556 0.80 39.50 7.17
C PRO A 556 0.08 38.21 6.65
N ILE A 557 -0.51 38.29 5.47
CA ILE A 557 -1.30 37.18 4.85
C ILE A 557 -0.50 35.87 4.82
N TRP A 558 0.80 35.91 4.46
CA TRP A 558 1.64 34.71 4.40
C TRP A 558 1.81 34.04 5.79
N VAL A 559 1.77 34.81 6.89
CA VAL A 559 1.88 34.27 8.26
C VAL A 559 0.58 33.52 8.60
N ILE A 560 -0.58 34.09 8.26
CA ILE A 560 -1.88 33.46 8.45
C ILE A 560 -1.97 32.19 7.61
N GLN A 561 -1.53 32.24 6.35
CA GLN A 561 -1.47 31.11 5.47
C GLN A 561 -0.54 30.01 6.04
N ALA A 562 0.60 30.36 6.59
CA ALA A 562 1.51 29.42 7.25
C ALA A 562 0.87 28.81 8.52
N ALA A 563 0.15 29.58 9.30
CA ALA A 563 -0.59 29.07 10.48
C ALA A 563 -1.65 28.04 10.06
N VAL A 564 -2.42 28.33 9.01
CA VAL A 564 -3.39 27.40 8.43
C VAL A 564 -2.71 26.13 7.92
N ALA A 565 -1.56 26.23 7.26
CA ALA A 565 -0.77 25.09 6.79
C ALA A 565 -0.24 24.22 7.94
N ILE A 566 0.24 24.84 9.03
CA ILE A 566 0.69 24.14 10.24
C ILE A 566 -0.49 23.43 10.89
N LEU A 567 -1.64 24.10 10.99
CA LEU A 567 -2.86 23.50 11.51
C LEU A 567 -3.28 22.29 10.68
N ALA A 568 -3.28 22.40 9.35
CA ALA A 568 -3.61 21.30 8.45
C ALA A 568 -2.62 20.12 8.60
N THR A 569 -1.33 20.42 8.74
CA THR A 569 -0.30 19.41 9.05
C THR A 569 -0.55 18.73 10.39
N PHE A 570 -0.92 19.47 11.42
CA PHE A 570 -1.24 18.89 12.73
C PHE A 570 -2.46 17.97 12.65
N PHE A 571 -3.53 18.41 12.01
CA PHE A 571 -4.74 17.60 11.87
C PHE A 571 -4.50 16.33 11.08
N THR A 572 -3.71 16.36 10.01
CA THR A 572 -3.40 15.16 9.23
C THR A 572 -2.56 14.12 9.99
N LEU A 573 -1.85 14.52 11.04
CA LEU A 573 -1.14 13.58 11.92
C LEU A 573 -2.07 12.91 12.93
N VAL A 574 -3.16 13.58 13.31
CA VAL A 574 -4.13 13.11 14.30
C VAL A 574 -5.25 12.31 13.64
N MET A 575 -5.68 12.73 12.45
CA MET A 575 -6.75 12.11 11.68
C MET A 575 -6.29 11.82 10.24
N SER A 576 -7.17 11.31 9.38
CA SER A 576 -6.80 11.09 7.97
C SER A 576 -6.59 12.44 7.24
N ASN A 577 -5.71 12.46 6.24
CA ASN A 577 -5.48 13.63 5.39
C ASN A 577 -6.77 14.10 4.69
N VAL A 578 -7.65 13.19 4.32
CA VAL A 578 -8.98 13.48 3.76
C VAL A 578 -9.87 14.19 4.77
N GLY A 579 -9.98 13.65 5.99
CA GLY A 579 -10.79 14.26 7.05
C GLY A 579 -10.30 15.66 7.39
N ALA A 580 -8.98 15.84 7.50
CA ALA A 580 -8.38 17.16 7.73
C ALA A 580 -8.73 18.14 6.60
N THR A 581 -8.71 17.70 5.33
CA THR A 581 -9.06 18.55 4.19
C THR A 581 -10.52 19.00 4.24
N VAL A 582 -11.46 18.06 4.46
CA VAL A 582 -12.89 18.37 4.51
C VAL A 582 -13.22 19.39 5.59
N LEU A 583 -12.59 19.27 6.75
CA LEU A 583 -12.81 20.17 7.88
C LEU A 583 -12.17 21.54 7.70
N LEU A 584 -10.95 21.59 7.16
CA LEU A 584 -10.16 22.80 7.17
C LEU A 584 -10.29 23.65 5.90
N VAL A 585 -10.75 23.09 4.76
CA VAL A 585 -10.95 23.88 3.55
C VAL A 585 -12.02 24.95 3.74
N PRO A 586 -13.24 24.65 4.24
CA PRO A 586 -14.24 25.69 4.53
C PRO A 586 -13.74 26.75 5.52
N LEU A 587 -13.01 26.33 6.54
CA LEU A 587 -12.40 27.25 7.51
C LEU A 587 -11.36 28.17 6.85
N ALA A 588 -10.47 27.61 6.02
CA ALA A 588 -9.43 28.38 5.33
C ALA A 588 -10.03 29.37 4.33
N VAL A 589 -11.09 29.01 3.62
CA VAL A 589 -11.85 29.90 2.73
C VAL A 589 -12.38 31.10 3.52
N ASN A 590 -13.02 30.88 4.65
CA ASN A 590 -13.60 31.93 5.47
C ASN A 590 -12.50 32.82 6.13
N ILE A 591 -11.37 32.24 6.57
CA ILE A 591 -10.22 33.00 7.05
C ILE A 591 -9.69 33.94 5.95
N ALA A 592 -9.51 33.41 4.74
CA ALA A 592 -9.00 34.19 3.59
C ALA A 592 -9.92 35.35 3.27
N LEU A 593 -11.25 35.14 3.24
CA LEU A 593 -12.26 36.18 3.03
C LEU A 593 -12.20 37.27 4.10
N GLY A 594 -11.96 36.89 5.37
CA GLY A 594 -11.85 37.80 6.49
C GLY A 594 -10.63 38.71 6.44
N VAL A 595 -9.50 38.22 5.89
CA VAL A 595 -8.26 39.01 5.73
C VAL A 595 -8.10 39.64 4.35
N GLY A 596 -9.09 39.48 3.46
CA GLY A 596 -9.05 40.01 2.10
C GLY A 596 -8.03 39.30 1.18
N ALA A 597 -7.69 38.04 1.48
CA ALA A 597 -6.85 37.19 0.66
C ALA A 597 -7.67 36.33 -0.32
N ASP A 598 -6.99 35.70 -1.30
CA ASP A 598 -7.64 34.79 -2.24
C ASP A 598 -8.06 33.49 -1.52
N PRO A 599 -9.37 33.18 -1.43
CA PRO A 599 -9.87 32.01 -0.73
C PRO A 599 -9.51 30.69 -1.44
N ALA A 600 -9.35 30.68 -2.78
CA ALA A 600 -8.94 29.50 -3.52
C ALA A 600 -7.50 29.11 -3.21
N VAL A 601 -6.61 30.09 -3.02
CA VAL A 601 -5.21 29.87 -2.64
C VAL A 601 -5.09 29.29 -1.23
N PHE A 602 -5.92 29.77 -0.28
CA PHE A 602 -5.95 29.22 1.07
C PHE A 602 -6.51 27.78 1.10
N ALA A 603 -7.56 27.52 0.31
CA ALA A 603 -8.10 26.17 0.14
C ALA A 603 -7.04 25.21 -0.43
N LEU A 604 -6.29 25.63 -1.45
CA LEU A 604 -5.19 24.87 -2.04
C LEU A 604 -4.05 24.64 -1.04
N THR A 605 -3.74 25.65 -0.22
CA THR A 605 -2.74 25.52 0.85
C THR A 605 -3.08 24.40 1.83
N VAL A 606 -4.34 24.32 2.27
CA VAL A 606 -4.82 23.23 3.12
C VAL A 606 -4.67 21.88 2.43
N ALA A 607 -5.15 21.76 1.19
CA ALA A 607 -5.13 20.48 0.47
C ALA A 607 -3.71 19.95 0.22
N ILE A 608 -2.73 20.84 -0.04
CA ILE A 608 -1.32 20.43 -0.16
C ILE A 608 -0.74 20.15 1.25
N ALA A 609 -1.00 20.99 2.25
CA ALA A 609 -0.47 20.84 3.60
C ALA A 609 -0.91 19.53 4.29
N THR A 610 -2.10 19.02 3.99
CA THR A 610 -2.57 17.73 4.50
C THR A 610 -1.79 16.53 3.94
N SER A 611 -0.99 16.70 2.89
CA SER A 611 -0.03 15.69 2.43
C SER A 611 1.24 15.65 3.29
N ASN A 612 1.46 16.61 4.21
CA ASN A 612 2.62 16.68 5.09
C ASN A 612 2.50 15.71 6.29
N SER A 613 2.64 14.44 6.04
CA SER A 613 2.45 13.37 7.03
C SER A 613 3.73 12.55 7.26
N PHE A 614 4.88 13.21 7.37
CA PHE A 614 6.19 12.56 7.49
C PHE A 614 6.61 12.29 8.92
N LEU A 615 6.07 13.02 9.90
CA LEU A 615 6.55 13.05 11.28
C LEU A 615 6.34 11.73 12.03
N ILE A 616 5.21 11.08 11.80
CA ILE A 616 4.84 9.81 12.43
C ILE A 616 4.25 8.84 11.38
N PRO A 617 4.35 7.52 11.60
CA PRO A 617 3.91 6.54 10.61
C PRO A 617 2.39 6.31 10.57
N THR A 618 1.57 7.36 10.73
CA THR A 618 0.11 7.32 10.61
C THR A 618 -0.35 7.27 9.14
N HIS A 619 0.43 7.84 8.23
CA HIS A 619 0.14 7.76 6.81
C HIS A 619 0.34 6.33 6.28
N GLN A 620 -0.56 5.85 5.45
CA GLN A 620 -0.57 4.48 4.93
C GLN A 620 0.75 4.08 4.24
N VAL A 621 1.42 5.00 3.51
CA VAL A 621 2.73 4.76 2.90
C VAL A 621 3.79 4.51 3.97
N ASN A 622 3.83 5.32 5.02
CA ASN A 622 4.79 5.19 6.10
C ASN A 622 4.57 3.89 6.88
N ALA A 623 3.31 3.52 7.14
CA ALA A 623 2.95 2.24 7.74
C ALA A 623 3.40 1.05 6.88
N LEU A 624 3.21 1.15 5.55
CA LEU A 624 3.62 0.12 4.59
C LEU A 624 5.13 -0.14 4.61
N ILE A 625 5.96 0.91 4.64
CA ILE A 625 7.43 0.79 4.59
C ILE A 625 8.06 0.52 5.97
N MET A 626 7.32 0.73 7.06
CA MET A 626 7.83 0.63 8.44
C MET A 626 8.35 -0.77 8.75
N GLY A 627 7.56 -1.81 8.50
CA GLY A 627 7.93 -3.20 8.77
C GLY A 627 9.11 -3.68 7.89
N PRO A 628 8.98 -3.61 6.55
CA PRO A 628 10.05 -4.03 5.63
C PRO A 628 11.35 -3.25 5.79
N GLY A 629 11.29 -1.98 6.16
CA GLY A 629 12.45 -1.12 6.41
C GLY A 629 13.08 -1.30 7.79
N GLY A 630 12.40 -2.03 8.71
CA GLY A 630 12.84 -2.18 10.10
C GLY A 630 12.77 -0.88 10.91
N TYR A 631 11.98 0.11 10.44
CA TYR A 631 11.91 1.43 11.06
C TYR A 631 11.11 1.40 12.37
N ARG A 632 11.50 2.30 13.27
CA ARG A 632 10.78 2.61 14.50
C ARG A 632 10.25 4.05 14.45
N VAL A 633 9.29 4.38 15.31
CA VAL A 633 8.73 5.74 15.38
C VAL A 633 9.82 6.83 15.53
N PRO A 634 10.89 6.66 16.34
CA PRO A 634 11.96 7.64 16.41
C PRO A 634 12.68 7.90 15.08
N ASP A 635 12.74 6.94 14.17
CA ASP A 635 13.36 7.12 12.86
C ASP A 635 12.53 8.06 11.99
N PHE A 636 11.18 7.93 12.06
CA PHE A 636 10.26 8.87 11.40
C PHE A 636 10.33 10.25 12.05
N LEU A 637 10.40 10.37 13.36
CA LEU A 637 10.57 11.66 14.04
C LEU A 637 11.86 12.37 13.60
N LYS A 638 12.95 11.63 13.47
CA LYS A 638 14.25 12.17 13.07
C LYS A 638 14.28 12.60 11.61
N ALA A 639 13.86 11.74 10.69
CA ALA A 639 13.89 12.03 9.26
C ALA A 639 12.68 12.86 8.83
N GLY A 640 11.49 12.55 9.33
CA GLY A 640 10.25 13.24 8.99
C GLY A 640 10.09 14.59 9.64
N GLY A 641 10.68 14.83 10.83
CA GLY A 641 10.61 16.13 11.50
C GLY A 641 11.24 17.24 10.67
N LEU A 642 12.46 17.02 10.19
CA LEU A 642 13.12 18.00 9.32
C LEU A 642 12.43 18.09 7.95
N MET A 643 11.96 16.96 7.39
CA MET A 643 11.20 16.97 6.14
C MET A 643 9.89 17.76 6.26
N THR A 644 9.17 17.65 7.39
CA THR A 644 7.93 18.41 7.65
C THR A 644 8.19 19.92 7.63
N ILE A 645 9.29 20.38 8.26
CA ILE A 645 9.67 21.78 8.25
C ILE A 645 10.03 22.24 6.84
N LEU A 646 10.86 21.48 6.12
CA LEU A 646 11.24 21.78 4.74
C LEU A 646 10.01 21.84 3.83
N PHE A 647 9.09 20.90 3.97
CA PHE A 647 7.84 20.89 3.21
C PHE A 647 7.04 22.17 3.42
N LEU A 648 6.80 22.57 4.67
CA LEU A 648 6.04 23.78 4.98
C LEU A 648 6.71 25.05 4.44
N VAL A 649 8.01 25.20 4.67
CA VAL A 649 8.78 26.37 4.20
C VAL A 649 8.74 26.46 2.68
N VAL A 650 9.04 25.37 1.97
CA VAL A 650 9.06 25.34 0.50
C VAL A 650 7.65 25.54 -0.06
N MET A 651 6.65 24.89 0.51
CA MET A 651 5.25 25.02 0.09
C MET A 651 4.77 26.47 0.21
N ILE A 652 4.92 27.10 1.40
CA ILE A 652 4.48 28.49 1.60
C ILE A 652 5.24 29.45 0.69
N PHE A 653 6.57 29.26 0.56
CA PHE A 653 7.37 30.07 -0.36
C PHE A 653 6.86 29.96 -1.81
N MET A 654 6.63 28.74 -2.29
CA MET A 654 6.15 28.51 -3.66
C MET A 654 4.72 29.01 -3.87
N MET A 655 3.84 28.85 -2.88
CA MET A 655 2.46 29.38 -2.93
C MET A 655 2.46 30.89 -3.11
N ASN A 656 3.25 31.62 -2.30
CA ASN A 656 3.36 33.09 -2.40
C ASN A 656 4.17 33.58 -3.59
N LEU A 657 4.92 32.71 -4.27
CA LEU A 657 5.66 33.05 -5.48
C LEU A 657 4.80 32.92 -6.75
N ILE A 658 3.87 31.95 -6.76
CA ILE A 658 3.08 31.58 -7.94
C ILE A 658 1.71 32.26 -7.92
N TYR A 659 1.12 32.34 -6.76
CA TYR A 659 -0.23 32.89 -6.51
C TYR A 659 -0.16 34.13 -5.60
#